data_58a3c5ba1300f4e0fe2331ac74cbee3f
#
_entry.id   58a3c5ba1300f4e0fe2331ac74cbee3f
#
_cell.length_a   1.000
_cell.length_b   1.000
_cell.length_c   1.000
_cell.angle_alpha   90.00
_cell.angle_beta   90.00
_cell.angle_gamma   90.00
#
_symmetry.space_group_name_H-M   'P 1'
#
loop_
_entity.id
_entity.type
_entity.pdbx_description
1 polymer ?
#
loop_
_entity_poly.entity_id
_entity_poly.type
_entity_poly.pdbx_seq_one_letter_code
_entity_poly.pdbx_strand_id
1 'polypeptide(L)'
;MILDFTQIHKGDVLVAGGKGANLGEMTAAGINVPKGFVITADAYREFLKTNTIDEIMFSKISGAQNDERELISTAKEFRERIIAGHFPPQLENDIRKKYAELGEDARVAVRSSATAEDLPDASFAGQQETYLNVQGIDNVLHYIRQCYASLWGDRAVSYRCNQGYNQSAVAIAVVIQVMVASEKAGVLFTLNPVTQNKDEIQINASYGLGESVVSGRVTADNYIVSKSGNVIDITIGSKETQIVYADKNTKEEPVSSEKRAMRALNDTEIAGLVHAALKIEKHYGMPMDIEWAIQNNEIYILQARAITTVKNNSDEALIKKYLQKISLTKKTKALMAFQLEKMPFAYRALDYDYMMAINEQKARIFAEGGIAFNSNPLIDDDGIQTICNDKKRLTRNILHLFKMLRMLSNFDYCAQVCKTFMANYEKEIEQIKSLNFETMSLTECKKFMQQSYELTKELAYSRFKYALFPSFLMIKKFTKIIKRVDTRYSAFDFYAGLNNKTAVVTNDISHIADTIRQNAALAEAIWSGSTYKTLCTEFPTFKQLADDFITRNGFKSDYNCYCIEAKTFIEEPERLINIIRPLLNTDEHNSYNEKAYTYESVMQQLKQIYGKHYPHIEKDIRNFRYFHVVREESQYLWETLFYYVRQCIRRINILLF
;
A
#
# COMPACT_ATOMS: atom_id res chain seq x y z
N MET A 1 2.48 39.57 -5.88
CA MET A 1 3.49 38.51 -5.60
C MET A 1 3.33 37.85 -4.22
N ILE A 2 2.51 38.41 -3.33
CA ILE A 2 2.14 37.82 -2.04
C ILE A 2 0.61 37.76 -1.95
N LEU A 3 0.06 36.64 -1.50
CA LEU A 3 -1.37 36.42 -1.36
C LEU A 3 -1.67 35.86 0.05
N ASP A 4 -2.71 36.41 0.69
CA ASP A 4 -3.25 35.85 1.91
C ASP A 4 -4.04 34.55 1.59
N PHE A 5 -4.17 33.63 2.53
CA PHE A 5 -4.93 32.36 2.28
C PHE A 5 -6.37 32.63 1.84
N THR A 6 -6.98 33.74 2.27
CA THR A 6 -8.34 34.15 1.85
C THR A 6 -8.46 34.58 0.37
N GLN A 7 -7.35 34.75 -0.31
CA GLN A 7 -7.27 35.17 -1.72
C GLN A 7 -6.93 34.00 -2.65
N ILE A 8 -6.75 32.78 -2.10
CA ILE A 8 -6.25 31.63 -2.81
C ILE A 8 -7.33 30.55 -2.83
N HIS A 9 -7.50 29.90 -3.97
CA HIS A 9 -8.45 28.81 -4.19
C HIS A 9 -7.76 27.56 -4.73
N LYS A 10 -8.44 26.43 -4.73
CA LYS A 10 -7.95 25.14 -5.22
C LYS A 10 -7.34 25.17 -6.63
N GLY A 11 -7.84 26.05 -7.51
CA GLY A 11 -7.34 26.22 -8.88
C GLY A 11 -6.00 26.92 -9.00
N ASP A 12 -5.51 27.57 -7.94
CA ASP A 12 -4.33 28.45 -7.96
C ASP A 12 -3.00 27.68 -7.76
N VAL A 13 -2.95 26.39 -8.07
CA VAL A 13 -1.76 25.54 -7.90
C VAL A 13 -0.55 26.10 -8.66
N LEU A 14 -0.74 26.66 -9.85
CA LEU A 14 0.35 27.27 -10.64
C LEU A 14 0.90 28.56 -10.02
N VAL A 15 0.16 29.18 -9.11
CA VAL A 15 0.52 30.44 -8.44
C VAL A 15 1.02 30.20 -7.02
N ALA A 16 0.29 29.39 -6.24
CA ALA A 16 0.50 29.18 -4.81
C ALA A 16 1.18 27.82 -4.48
N GLY A 17 1.36 26.96 -5.47
CA GLY A 17 1.76 25.56 -5.26
C GLY A 17 0.66 24.73 -4.61
N GLY A 18 0.85 23.41 -4.51
CA GLY A 18 -0.15 22.50 -3.97
C GLY A 18 -0.52 22.80 -2.50
N LYS A 19 0.46 23.01 -1.62
CA LYS A 19 0.21 23.34 -0.20
C LYS A 19 -0.50 24.67 -0.03
N GLY A 20 -0.07 25.72 -0.76
CA GLY A 20 -0.68 27.04 -0.70
C GLY A 20 -2.13 27.01 -1.17
N ALA A 21 -2.40 26.36 -2.30
CA ALA A 21 -3.75 26.21 -2.85
C ALA A 21 -4.68 25.46 -1.88
N ASN A 22 -4.21 24.37 -1.24
CA ASN A 22 -4.99 23.62 -0.28
C ASN A 22 -5.28 24.41 1.01
N LEU A 23 -4.32 25.19 1.53
CA LEU A 23 -4.53 26.03 2.71
C LEU A 23 -5.54 27.15 2.42
N GLY A 24 -5.46 27.77 1.23
CA GLY A 24 -6.43 28.76 0.79
C GLY A 24 -7.83 28.19 0.65
N GLU A 25 -7.96 27.06 -0.03
CA GLU A 25 -9.23 26.35 -0.21
C GLU A 25 -9.88 25.97 1.13
N MET A 26 -9.09 25.42 2.08
CA MET A 26 -9.58 25.11 3.42
C MET A 26 -10.05 26.37 4.17
N THR A 27 -9.32 27.48 4.03
CA THR A 27 -9.70 28.76 4.62
C THR A 27 -11.03 29.25 4.05
N ALA A 28 -11.21 29.19 2.72
CA ALA A 28 -12.47 29.53 2.05
C ALA A 28 -13.64 28.62 2.47
N ALA A 29 -13.36 27.34 2.73
CA ALA A 29 -14.35 26.39 3.25
C ALA A 29 -14.69 26.61 4.75
N GLY A 30 -14.11 27.61 5.40
CA GLY A 30 -14.32 27.90 6.82
C GLY A 30 -13.77 26.80 7.75
N ILE A 31 -12.66 26.17 7.36
CA ILE A 31 -11.84 25.30 8.21
C ILE A 31 -10.90 26.19 9.03
N ASN A 32 -10.70 25.87 10.30
CA ASN A 32 -9.81 26.63 11.18
C ASN A 32 -8.34 26.35 10.83
N VAL A 33 -7.81 27.14 9.90
CA VAL A 33 -6.41 27.10 9.45
C VAL A 33 -5.62 28.21 10.16
N PRO A 34 -4.42 27.98 10.69
CA PRO A 34 -3.58 29.05 11.23
C PRO A 34 -3.32 30.13 10.19
N LYS A 35 -3.29 31.39 10.62
CA LYS A 35 -3.04 32.55 9.74
C LYS A 35 -1.72 32.39 8.97
N GLY A 36 -1.68 32.97 7.79
CA GLY A 36 -0.49 32.95 6.95
C GLY A 36 -0.71 33.56 5.59
N PHE A 37 0.34 33.56 4.79
CA PHE A 37 0.34 34.07 3.42
C PHE A 37 1.25 33.19 2.53
N VAL A 38 1.11 33.36 1.23
CA VAL A 38 1.92 32.68 0.23
C VAL A 38 2.72 33.68 -0.57
N ILE A 39 4.02 33.44 -0.70
CA ILE A 39 4.90 34.10 -1.66
C ILE A 39 4.78 33.27 -2.95
N THR A 40 4.26 33.88 -4.02
CA THR A 40 3.83 33.17 -5.22
C THR A 40 4.99 32.65 -6.08
N ALA A 41 4.70 31.75 -6.98
CA ALA A 41 5.66 31.23 -7.97
C ALA A 41 6.21 32.38 -8.88
N ASP A 42 5.44 33.43 -9.11
CA ASP A 42 5.91 34.61 -9.85
C ASP A 42 6.96 35.40 -9.05
N ALA A 43 6.84 35.46 -7.73
CA ALA A 43 7.87 36.07 -6.88
C ALA A 43 9.21 35.30 -6.97
N TYR A 44 9.16 33.96 -7.08
CA TYR A 44 10.34 33.13 -7.33
C TYR A 44 10.97 33.45 -8.70
N ARG A 45 10.16 33.55 -9.76
CA ARG A 45 10.66 33.87 -11.10
C ARG A 45 11.31 35.27 -11.13
N GLU A 46 10.70 36.26 -10.47
CA GLU A 46 11.24 37.60 -10.36
C GLU A 46 12.55 37.64 -9.55
N PHE A 47 12.64 36.82 -8.48
CA PHE A 47 13.88 36.64 -7.72
C PHE A 47 15.00 36.09 -8.60
N LEU A 48 14.75 35.06 -9.41
CA LEU A 48 15.76 34.49 -10.33
C LEU A 48 16.23 35.51 -11.34
N LYS A 49 15.32 36.27 -11.94
CA LYS A 49 15.59 37.31 -12.91
C LYS A 49 16.43 38.46 -12.32
N THR A 50 16.07 38.94 -11.14
CA THR A 50 16.78 40.03 -10.45
C THR A 50 18.25 39.66 -10.17
N ASN A 51 18.53 38.37 -9.93
CA ASN A 51 19.87 37.85 -9.66
C ASN A 51 20.58 37.32 -10.92
N THR A 52 20.01 37.50 -12.11
CA THR A 52 20.55 37.00 -13.40
C THR A 52 20.85 35.48 -13.37
N ILE A 53 19.99 34.70 -12.68
CA ILE A 53 20.21 33.28 -12.47
C ILE A 53 19.52 32.46 -13.57
N ASP A 54 18.39 32.93 -14.12
CA ASP A 54 17.48 32.18 -14.98
C ASP A 54 18.08 31.82 -16.34
N GLU A 55 18.59 32.75 -17.13
CA GLU A 55 19.03 32.48 -18.51
C GLU A 55 20.25 31.57 -18.58
N ILE A 56 21.26 31.80 -17.75
CA ILE A 56 22.54 31.06 -17.79
C ILE A 56 22.34 29.65 -17.22
N MET A 57 21.61 29.53 -16.12
CA MET A 57 21.49 28.26 -15.42
C MET A 57 20.51 27.31 -16.09
N PHE A 58 19.40 27.79 -16.64
CA PHE A 58 18.50 26.93 -17.41
C PHE A 58 19.16 26.38 -18.67
N SER A 59 20.02 27.17 -19.33
CA SER A 59 20.81 26.70 -20.46
C SER A 59 21.79 25.59 -20.04
N LYS A 60 22.54 25.78 -18.96
CA LYS A 60 23.45 24.77 -18.41
C LYS A 60 22.73 23.47 -18.02
N ILE A 61 21.60 23.57 -17.31
CA ILE A 61 20.81 22.40 -16.90
C ILE A 61 20.27 21.63 -18.12
N SER A 62 19.80 22.33 -19.13
CA SER A 62 19.34 21.70 -20.37
C SER A 62 20.49 20.97 -21.12
N GLY A 63 21.69 21.49 -21.08
CA GLY A 63 22.89 20.82 -21.64
C GLY A 63 23.33 19.59 -20.84
N ALA A 64 23.16 19.59 -19.53
CA ALA A 64 23.60 18.54 -18.61
C ALA A 64 22.62 17.35 -18.49
N GLN A 65 21.47 17.36 -19.13
CA GLN A 65 20.40 16.35 -18.96
C GLN A 65 20.84 14.91 -19.27
N ASN A 66 21.87 14.73 -20.08
CA ASN A 66 22.35 13.39 -20.47
C ASN A 66 23.48 12.86 -19.57
N ASP A 67 24.02 13.66 -18.66
CA ASP A 67 25.05 13.27 -17.69
C ASP A 67 24.58 13.61 -16.27
N GLU A 68 24.25 12.59 -15.49
CA GLU A 68 23.70 12.75 -14.12
C GLU A 68 24.70 13.47 -13.19
N ARG A 69 26.01 13.28 -13.36
CA ARG A 69 27.04 13.94 -12.54
C ARG A 69 27.12 15.43 -12.85
N GLU A 70 27.08 15.78 -14.13
CA GLU A 70 27.08 17.16 -14.60
C GLU A 70 25.78 17.87 -14.19
N LEU A 71 24.65 17.17 -14.28
CA LEU A 71 23.35 17.66 -13.84
C LEU A 71 23.34 17.99 -12.34
N ILE A 72 23.82 17.08 -11.47
CA ILE A 72 23.91 17.29 -10.02
C ILE A 72 24.87 18.44 -9.68
N SER A 73 26.04 18.49 -10.34
CA SER A 73 26.99 19.58 -10.15
C SER A 73 26.41 20.95 -10.53
N THR A 74 25.68 21.02 -11.64
CA THR A 74 25.00 22.22 -12.12
C THR A 74 23.88 22.64 -11.17
N ALA A 75 23.09 21.69 -10.68
CA ALA A 75 22.03 21.94 -9.70
C ALA A 75 22.60 22.48 -8.37
N LYS A 76 23.78 21.98 -7.95
CA LYS A 76 24.47 22.50 -6.76
C LYS A 76 24.89 23.96 -6.95
N GLU A 77 25.51 24.30 -8.07
CA GLU A 77 25.85 25.71 -8.39
C GLU A 77 24.61 26.60 -8.36
N PHE A 78 23.48 26.09 -8.88
CA PHE A 78 22.21 26.78 -8.88
C PHE A 78 21.70 27.07 -7.46
N ARG A 79 21.72 26.06 -6.58
CA ARG A 79 21.35 26.23 -5.15
C ARG A 79 22.21 27.29 -4.46
N GLU A 80 23.53 27.24 -4.64
CA GLU A 80 24.46 28.19 -4.02
C GLU A 80 24.17 29.63 -4.46
N ARG A 81 23.87 29.85 -5.75
CA ARG A 81 23.50 31.17 -6.27
C ARG A 81 22.15 31.67 -5.71
N ILE A 82 21.15 30.79 -5.57
CA ILE A 82 19.86 31.13 -4.98
C ILE A 82 20.03 31.55 -3.52
N ILE A 83 20.80 30.79 -2.74
CA ILE A 83 21.03 31.08 -1.32
C ILE A 83 21.76 32.42 -1.12
N ALA A 84 22.70 32.73 -1.99
CA ALA A 84 23.45 33.99 -1.98
C ALA A 84 22.67 35.19 -2.59
N GLY A 85 21.56 34.94 -3.27
CA GLY A 85 20.79 35.98 -3.97
C GLY A 85 20.07 36.93 -3.06
N HIS A 86 19.70 38.11 -3.62
CA HIS A 86 18.97 39.16 -2.95
C HIS A 86 17.55 39.30 -3.48
N PHE A 87 16.60 39.56 -2.59
CA PHE A 87 15.22 39.83 -3.02
C PHE A 87 15.12 41.16 -3.77
N PRO A 88 14.24 41.26 -4.78
CA PRO A 88 13.85 42.56 -5.30
C PRO A 88 13.39 43.49 -4.15
N PRO A 89 13.82 44.74 -4.08
CA PRO A 89 13.54 45.62 -2.93
C PRO A 89 12.05 45.71 -2.58
N GLN A 90 11.19 45.82 -3.57
CA GLN A 90 9.75 45.87 -3.36
C GLN A 90 9.21 44.56 -2.76
N LEU A 91 9.65 43.41 -3.26
CA LEU A 91 9.24 42.09 -2.75
C LEU A 91 9.69 41.93 -1.29
N GLU A 92 10.93 42.30 -0.96
CA GLU A 92 11.43 42.23 0.40
C GLU A 92 10.61 43.07 1.37
N ASN A 93 10.29 44.31 0.98
CA ASN A 93 9.46 45.22 1.77
C ASN A 93 8.04 44.61 1.98
N ASP A 94 7.46 44.03 0.95
CA ASP A 94 6.13 43.43 1.04
C ASP A 94 6.15 42.19 1.97
N ILE A 95 7.22 41.38 1.92
CA ILE A 95 7.40 40.22 2.84
C ILE A 95 7.54 40.73 4.29
N ARG A 96 8.36 41.75 4.53
CA ARG A 96 8.56 42.36 5.86
C ARG A 96 7.24 42.87 6.43
N LYS A 97 6.46 43.57 5.62
CA LYS A 97 5.14 44.06 6.00
C LYS A 97 4.17 42.93 6.35
N LYS A 98 4.08 41.92 5.48
CA LYS A 98 3.17 40.79 5.70
C LYS A 98 3.56 39.97 6.93
N TYR A 99 4.84 39.77 7.18
CA TYR A 99 5.29 39.08 8.39
C TYR A 99 4.94 39.90 9.67
N ALA A 100 5.09 41.23 9.65
CA ALA A 100 4.71 42.08 10.77
C ALA A 100 3.20 42.06 11.07
N GLU A 101 2.35 41.84 10.05
CA GLU A 101 0.89 41.65 10.22
C GLU A 101 0.55 40.40 11.00
N LEU A 102 1.42 39.38 11.01
CA LEU A 102 1.25 38.15 11.80
C LEU A 102 1.63 38.34 13.28
N GLY A 103 2.44 39.35 13.59
CA GLY A 103 2.97 39.68 14.91
C GLY A 103 4.46 40.00 14.81
N GLU A 104 4.95 40.96 15.65
CA GLU A 104 6.34 41.44 15.57
C GLU A 104 7.39 40.31 15.68
N ASP A 105 7.08 39.27 16.46
CA ASP A 105 7.93 38.10 16.69
C ASP A 105 7.18 36.79 16.46
N ALA A 106 6.26 36.77 15.50
CA ALA A 106 5.48 35.56 15.19
C ALA A 106 6.40 34.38 14.85
N ARG A 107 6.15 33.24 15.48
CA ARG A 107 6.78 31.98 15.09
C ARG A 107 6.02 31.41 13.91
N VAL A 108 6.74 31.10 12.84
CA VAL A 108 6.14 30.62 11.60
C VAL A 108 6.82 29.33 11.11
N ALA A 109 6.05 28.55 10.36
CA ALA A 109 6.57 27.54 9.46
C ALA A 109 6.81 28.17 8.09
N VAL A 110 8.00 27.96 7.52
CA VAL A 110 8.37 28.34 6.16
C VAL A 110 8.42 27.08 5.33
N ARG A 111 7.47 26.93 4.41
CA ARG A 111 7.21 25.63 3.73
C ARG A 111 7.29 25.82 2.21
N SER A 112 8.09 24.99 1.55
CA SER A 112 8.10 24.94 0.10
C SER A 112 6.77 24.38 -0.45
N SER A 113 6.29 24.94 -1.54
CA SER A 113 5.02 24.58 -2.19
C SER A 113 5.23 24.61 -3.70
N ALA A 114 5.61 23.47 -4.28
CA ALA A 114 5.89 23.38 -5.71
C ALA A 114 4.61 23.41 -6.55
N THR A 115 4.72 24.00 -7.76
CA THR A 115 3.60 24.07 -8.71
C THR A 115 3.30 22.75 -9.40
N ALA A 116 4.18 21.76 -9.27
CA ALA A 116 4.06 20.42 -9.86
C ALA A 116 3.89 19.30 -8.82
N GLU A 117 3.62 19.61 -7.54
CA GLU A 117 3.59 18.66 -6.42
C GLU A 117 2.46 17.63 -6.53
N ASP A 118 1.28 18.02 -6.99
CA ASP A 118 0.05 17.23 -6.97
C ASP A 118 -0.45 16.88 -8.39
N LEU A 119 0.46 16.64 -9.34
CA LEU A 119 0.05 16.11 -10.65
C LEU A 119 -0.37 14.64 -10.52
N PRO A 120 -1.42 14.18 -11.23
CA PRO A 120 -1.98 12.84 -11.08
C PRO A 120 -0.98 11.69 -11.26
N ASP A 121 0.10 11.93 -12.02
CA ASP A 121 1.10 10.92 -12.35
C ASP A 121 2.50 11.19 -11.73
N ALA A 122 2.62 12.20 -10.85
CA ALA A 122 3.92 12.58 -10.27
C ALA A 122 3.79 12.89 -8.77
N SER A 123 4.38 12.05 -7.93
CA SER A 123 4.49 12.29 -6.48
C SER A 123 5.86 12.87 -6.14
N PHE A 124 5.90 14.15 -5.81
CA PHE A 124 7.09 14.82 -5.24
C PHE A 124 7.12 14.72 -3.71
N ALA A 125 6.45 13.74 -3.14
CA ALA A 125 6.41 13.53 -1.69
C ALA A 125 7.83 13.34 -1.12
N GLY A 126 8.15 14.06 -0.04
CA GLY A 126 9.44 13.97 0.63
C GLY A 126 10.60 14.74 -0.03
N GLN A 127 10.36 15.50 -1.11
CA GLN A 127 11.40 16.31 -1.78
C GLN A 127 11.33 17.79 -1.41
N GLN A 128 10.44 18.17 -0.49
CA GLN A 128 10.14 19.55 -0.15
C GLN A 128 10.54 19.86 1.27
N GLU A 129 11.24 20.98 1.42
CA GLU A 129 11.74 21.44 2.71
C GLU A 129 10.65 22.19 3.50
N THR A 130 10.63 21.94 4.80
CA THR A 130 9.80 22.66 5.77
C THR A 130 10.68 23.08 6.94
N TYR A 131 10.73 24.36 7.21
CA TYR A 131 11.47 24.94 8.32
C TYR A 131 10.47 25.41 9.37
N LEU A 132 10.48 24.73 10.51
CA LEU A 132 9.55 25.00 11.61
C LEU A 132 10.17 25.97 12.61
N ASN A 133 9.33 26.64 13.39
CA ASN A 133 9.76 27.49 14.49
C ASN A 133 10.69 28.64 14.05
N VAL A 134 10.48 29.18 12.85
CA VAL A 134 11.25 30.31 12.35
C VAL A 134 10.73 31.59 13.00
N GLN A 135 11.62 32.39 13.59
CA GLN A 135 11.31 33.64 14.27
C GLN A 135 12.24 34.77 13.78
N GLY A 136 11.70 35.95 13.58
CA GLY A 136 12.40 37.09 13.07
C GLY A 136 12.49 37.17 11.55
N ILE A 137 12.28 38.35 11.00
CA ILE A 137 12.14 38.56 9.56
C ILE A 137 13.37 38.16 8.74
N ASP A 138 14.58 38.35 9.27
CA ASP A 138 15.80 38.02 8.53
C ASP A 138 15.97 36.50 8.41
N ASN A 139 15.54 35.73 9.43
CA ASN A 139 15.46 34.26 9.35
C ASN A 139 14.38 33.84 8.36
N VAL A 140 13.21 34.47 8.35
CA VAL A 140 12.17 34.18 7.37
C VAL A 140 12.70 34.38 5.95
N LEU A 141 13.36 35.49 5.66
CA LEU A 141 13.98 35.75 4.37
C LEU A 141 15.07 34.74 4.03
N HIS A 142 15.86 34.30 5.01
CA HIS A 142 16.84 33.23 4.83
C HIS A 142 16.19 31.92 4.42
N TYR A 143 15.16 31.46 5.15
CA TYR A 143 14.51 30.20 4.87
C TYR A 143 13.63 30.21 3.60
N ILE A 144 13.14 31.39 3.15
CA ILE A 144 12.52 31.51 1.83
C ILE A 144 13.53 31.18 0.73
N ARG A 145 14.78 31.67 0.82
CA ARG A 145 15.85 31.32 -0.13
C ARG A 145 16.18 29.82 -0.08
N GLN A 146 16.19 29.21 1.12
CA GLN A 146 16.38 27.77 1.26
C GLN A 146 15.24 26.97 0.59
N CYS A 147 13.98 27.41 0.76
CA CYS A 147 12.84 26.81 0.04
C CYS A 147 13.01 26.96 -1.48
N TYR A 148 13.44 28.10 -1.98
CA TYR A 148 13.71 28.28 -3.41
C TYR A 148 14.82 27.34 -3.90
N ALA A 149 15.88 27.18 -3.12
CA ALA A 149 16.99 26.30 -3.43
C ALA A 149 16.58 24.82 -3.42
N SER A 150 15.64 24.42 -2.54
CA SER A 150 15.21 23.02 -2.43
C SER A 150 14.59 22.46 -3.71
N LEU A 151 14.01 23.33 -4.57
CA LEU A 151 13.51 22.92 -5.90
C LEU A 151 14.62 22.29 -6.76
N TRP A 152 15.88 22.66 -6.50
CA TRP A 152 17.09 22.21 -7.21
C TRP A 152 17.88 21.18 -6.40
N GLY A 153 17.25 20.51 -5.45
CA GLY A 153 17.83 19.37 -4.75
C GLY A 153 18.18 18.24 -5.72
N ASP A 154 19.26 17.51 -5.45
CA ASP A 154 19.79 16.47 -6.35
C ASP A 154 18.70 15.45 -6.76
N ARG A 155 17.92 14.98 -5.79
CA ARG A 155 16.80 14.05 -6.01
C ARG A 155 15.71 14.65 -6.90
N ALA A 156 15.35 15.92 -6.65
CA ALA A 156 14.30 16.59 -7.39
C ALA A 156 14.67 16.80 -8.86
N VAL A 157 15.92 17.18 -9.12
CA VAL A 157 16.44 17.41 -10.48
C VAL A 157 16.57 16.09 -11.24
N SER A 158 17.17 15.05 -10.63
CA SER A 158 17.28 13.72 -11.25
C SER A 158 15.90 13.11 -11.54
N TYR A 159 14.93 13.23 -10.62
CA TYR A 159 13.56 12.76 -10.83
C TYR A 159 12.91 13.45 -12.04
N ARG A 160 12.94 14.78 -12.08
CA ARG A 160 12.35 15.55 -13.19
C ARG A 160 13.04 15.22 -14.54
N CYS A 161 14.35 15.02 -14.53
CA CYS A 161 15.09 14.62 -15.71
C CYS A 161 14.64 13.24 -16.22
N ASN A 162 14.55 12.25 -15.32
CA ASN A 162 14.13 10.88 -15.66
C ASN A 162 12.69 10.80 -16.16
N GLN A 163 11.82 11.73 -15.74
CA GLN A 163 10.44 11.83 -16.18
C GLN A 163 10.24 12.73 -17.41
N GLY A 164 11.31 13.29 -17.97
CA GLY A 164 11.25 14.17 -19.15
C GLY A 164 10.62 15.53 -18.90
N TYR A 165 10.52 15.99 -17.64
CA TYR A 165 9.98 17.32 -17.33
C TYR A 165 10.96 18.41 -17.76
N ASN A 166 10.43 19.49 -18.36
CA ASN A 166 11.19 20.67 -18.64
C ASN A 166 11.59 21.37 -17.34
N GLN A 167 12.88 21.38 -17.02
CA GLN A 167 13.42 21.97 -15.79
C GLN A 167 13.13 23.49 -15.66
N SER A 168 12.97 24.21 -16.76
CA SER A 168 12.65 25.64 -16.75
C SER A 168 11.18 25.95 -16.51
N ALA A 169 10.29 24.96 -16.69
CA ALA A 169 8.86 25.13 -16.50
C ALA A 169 8.41 25.03 -15.03
N VAL A 170 9.24 24.41 -14.18
CA VAL A 170 8.91 24.23 -12.77
C VAL A 170 9.18 25.51 -11.97
N ALA A 171 8.25 25.81 -11.05
CA ALA A 171 8.37 26.92 -10.14
C ALA A 171 7.95 26.51 -8.73
N ILE A 172 8.27 27.35 -7.77
CA ILE A 172 7.97 27.10 -6.36
C ILE A 172 7.38 28.35 -5.73
N ALA A 173 6.31 28.17 -4.98
CA ALA A 173 5.80 29.16 -4.02
C ALA A 173 6.31 28.81 -2.62
N VAL A 174 6.21 29.75 -1.69
CA VAL A 174 6.59 29.53 -0.29
C VAL A 174 5.42 29.94 0.60
N VAL A 175 4.98 29.01 1.43
CA VAL A 175 3.95 29.23 2.45
C VAL A 175 4.61 29.71 3.74
N ILE A 176 4.14 30.83 4.27
CA ILE A 176 4.46 31.33 5.60
C ILE A 176 3.22 31.17 6.46
N GLN A 177 3.28 30.28 7.45
CA GLN A 177 2.13 29.93 8.29
C GLN A 177 2.47 30.07 9.77
N VAL A 178 1.60 30.70 10.55
CA VAL A 178 1.79 30.83 12.00
C VAL A 178 1.81 29.45 12.64
N MET A 179 2.79 29.21 13.48
CA MET A 179 2.92 28.00 14.27
C MET A 179 1.90 27.97 15.41
N VAL A 180 1.21 26.87 15.57
CA VAL A 180 0.32 26.62 16.70
C VAL A 180 1.15 26.12 17.89
N ALA A 181 1.00 26.75 19.04
CA ALA A 181 1.62 26.27 20.29
C ALA A 181 0.82 25.07 20.84
N SER A 182 0.88 23.96 20.13
CA SER A 182 0.02 22.82 20.38
C SER A 182 0.36 22.09 21.69
N GLU A 183 -0.67 21.79 22.45
CA GLU A 183 -0.62 20.88 23.59
C GLU A 183 -0.65 19.42 23.14
N LYS A 184 -1.32 19.19 22.01
CA LYS A 184 -1.49 17.89 21.36
C LYS A 184 -1.51 18.11 19.84
N ALA A 185 -0.92 17.18 19.12
CA ALA A 185 -0.92 17.22 17.66
C ALA A 185 -0.83 15.82 17.06
N GLY A 186 -1.10 15.71 15.78
CA GLY A 186 -1.03 14.44 15.11
C GLY A 186 -1.44 14.46 13.66
N VAL A 187 -1.69 13.26 13.16
CA VAL A 187 -2.14 13.00 11.78
C VAL A 187 -3.46 12.25 11.83
N LEU A 188 -4.33 12.55 10.90
CA LEU A 188 -5.63 11.91 10.77
C LEU A 188 -5.85 11.49 9.32
N PHE A 189 -6.28 10.25 9.12
CA PHE A 189 -6.67 9.72 7.82
C PHE A 189 -8.18 9.51 7.78
N THR A 190 -8.86 10.05 6.78
CA THR A 190 -10.32 9.87 6.65
C THR A 190 -10.74 8.52 6.09
N LEU A 191 -9.79 7.62 5.97
CA LEU A 191 -9.96 6.17 5.80
C LEU A 191 -8.93 5.46 6.68
N ASN A 192 -9.15 4.20 6.99
CA ASN A 192 -8.14 3.39 7.65
C ASN A 192 -7.07 2.98 6.64
N PRO A 193 -5.81 3.49 6.71
CA PRO A 193 -4.79 3.22 5.70
C PRO A 193 -4.32 1.75 5.69
N VAL A 194 -4.51 1.03 6.80
CA VAL A 194 -4.11 -0.39 6.91
C VAL A 194 -5.15 -1.30 6.27
N THR A 195 -6.43 -1.10 6.61
CA THR A 195 -7.53 -1.94 6.13
C THR A 195 -8.17 -1.41 4.84
N GLN A 196 -7.83 -0.18 4.41
CA GLN A 196 -8.45 0.56 3.32
C GLN A 196 -9.96 0.81 3.54
N ASN A 197 -10.45 0.66 4.78
CA ASN A 197 -11.85 0.85 5.11
C ASN A 197 -12.22 2.34 5.10
N LYS A 198 -13.08 2.74 4.16
CA LYS A 198 -13.53 4.12 3.98
C LYS A 198 -14.58 4.58 5.02
N ASP A 199 -15.14 3.66 5.79
CA ASP A 199 -16.10 3.98 6.85
C ASP A 199 -15.42 4.19 8.23
N GLU A 200 -14.08 4.07 8.28
CA GLU A 200 -13.23 4.28 9.44
C GLU A 200 -12.33 5.50 9.26
N ILE A 201 -12.10 6.22 10.34
CA ILE A 201 -11.12 7.30 10.45
C ILE A 201 -10.03 6.81 11.39
N GLN A 202 -8.76 6.93 10.99
CA GLN A 202 -7.64 6.67 11.87
C GLN A 202 -7.04 7.99 12.35
N ILE A 203 -6.87 8.15 13.67
CA ILE A 203 -6.27 9.33 14.29
C ILE A 203 -5.03 8.89 15.06
N ASN A 204 -3.88 9.46 14.74
CA ASN A 204 -2.66 9.33 15.52
C ASN A 204 -2.43 10.61 16.30
N ALA A 205 -2.19 10.49 17.61
CA ALA A 205 -2.08 11.63 18.51
C ALA A 205 -0.95 11.50 19.52
N SER A 206 -0.22 12.59 19.76
CA SER A 206 0.75 12.69 20.84
C SER A 206 0.72 14.07 21.49
N TYR A 207 1.47 14.25 22.57
CA TYR A 207 1.62 15.54 23.26
C TYR A 207 2.64 16.43 22.55
N GLY A 208 2.48 17.73 22.71
CA GLY A 208 3.37 18.76 22.18
C GLY A 208 3.18 19.05 20.69
N LEU A 209 4.24 19.49 20.04
CA LEU A 209 4.24 19.86 18.62
C LEU A 209 4.18 18.63 17.72
N GLY A 210 3.47 18.75 16.59
CA GLY A 210 3.22 17.66 15.64
C GLY A 210 4.47 17.05 14.98
N GLU A 211 5.60 17.74 15.02
CA GLU A 211 6.86 17.29 14.43
C GLU A 211 7.28 15.87 14.89
N SER A 212 7.08 15.56 16.18
CA SER A 212 7.42 14.25 16.75
C SER A 212 6.58 13.11 16.17
N VAL A 213 5.31 13.38 15.84
CA VAL A 213 4.38 12.38 15.26
C VAL A 213 4.65 12.22 13.77
N VAL A 214 4.76 13.33 13.03
CA VAL A 214 4.99 13.32 11.58
C VAL A 214 6.34 12.70 11.21
N SER A 215 7.38 12.94 12.02
CA SER A 215 8.71 12.35 11.81
C SER A 215 8.83 10.90 12.32
N GLY A 216 7.81 10.34 12.95
CA GLY A 216 7.84 8.99 13.51
C GLY A 216 8.78 8.81 14.72
N ARG A 217 9.23 9.89 15.34
CA ARG A 217 10.13 9.85 16.51
C ARG A 217 9.45 9.35 17.78
N VAL A 218 8.12 9.45 17.84
CA VAL A 218 7.32 9.09 19.00
C VAL A 218 6.24 8.09 18.58
N THR A 219 6.09 7.01 19.35
CA THR A 219 4.95 6.10 19.18
C THR A 219 3.70 6.76 19.73
N ALA A 220 2.92 7.33 18.84
CA ALA A 220 1.67 8.03 19.14
C ALA A 220 0.54 7.06 19.56
N ASP A 221 -0.48 7.58 20.24
CA ASP A 221 -1.73 6.84 20.40
C ASP A 221 -2.42 6.70 19.04
N ASN A 222 -3.03 5.54 18.81
CA ASN A 222 -3.79 5.26 17.61
C ASN A 222 -5.27 5.05 17.97
N TYR A 223 -6.16 5.79 17.32
CA TYR A 223 -7.61 5.69 17.49
C TYR A 223 -8.22 5.29 16.16
N ILE A 224 -9.05 4.26 16.17
CA ILE A 224 -9.90 3.89 15.05
C ILE A 224 -11.32 4.31 15.40
N VAL A 225 -11.90 5.18 14.59
CA VAL A 225 -13.22 5.79 14.84
C VAL A 225 -14.09 5.60 13.61
N SER A 226 -15.34 5.20 13.78
CA SER A 226 -16.27 5.14 12.65
C SER A 226 -16.63 6.56 12.19
N LYS A 227 -17.02 6.73 10.93
CA LYS A 227 -17.53 8.02 10.43
C LYS A 227 -18.80 8.50 11.12
N SER A 228 -19.51 7.62 11.86
CA SER A 228 -20.61 8.00 12.75
C SER A 228 -20.16 8.53 14.11
N GLY A 229 -18.85 8.59 14.38
CA GLY A 229 -18.27 9.13 15.61
C GLY A 229 -18.04 8.10 16.73
N ASN A 230 -18.35 6.82 16.51
CA ASN A 230 -18.12 5.79 17.53
C ASN A 230 -16.66 5.34 17.52
N VAL A 231 -16.00 5.36 18.66
CA VAL A 231 -14.66 4.80 18.83
C VAL A 231 -14.74 3.27 18.73
N ILE A 232 -13.99 2.70 17.78
CA ILE A 232 -13.93 1.25 17.52
C ILE A 232 -12.79 0.62 18.28
N ASP A 233 -11.60 1.25 18.25
CA ASP A 233 -10.40 0.76 18.93
C ASP A 233 -9.51 1.92 19.38
N ILE A 234 -8.74 1.70 20.46
CA ILE A 234 -7.75 2.63 20.99
C ILE A 234 -6.50 1.84 21.36
N THR A 235 -5.40 2.13 20.73
CA THR A 235 -4.08 1.62 21.10
C THR A 235 -3.26 2.75 21.70
N ILE A 236 -2.86 2.62 22.97
CA ILE A 236 -2.06 3.62 23.67
C ILE A 236 -0.58 3.46 23.26
N GLY A 237 0.01 4.52 22.71
CA GLY A 237 1.41 4.58 22.36
C GLY A 237 2.33 4.84 23.54
N SER A 238 3.63 4.62 23.38
CA SER A 238 4.60 4.86 24.47
C SER A 238 4.79 6.36 24.79
N LYS A 239 4.61 7.25 23.83
CA LYS A 239 4.70 8.72 23.96
C LYS A 239 5.83 9.20 24.86
N GLU A 240 7.04 8.67 24.65
CA GLU A 240 8.18 8.84 25.59
C GLU A 240 8.63 10.29 25.71
N THR A 241 8.63 11.01 24.61
CA THR A 241 9.06 12.40 24.54
C THR A 241 8.01 13.27 23.84
N GLN A 242 8.06 14.56 24.11
CA GLN A 242 7.28 15.59 23.42
C GLN A 242 8.20 16.73 23.04
N ILE A 243 7.88 17.42 21.95
CA ILE A 243 8.56 18.65 21.55
C ILE A 243 7.70 19.83 21.97
N VAL A 244 8.27 20.72 22.76
CA VAL A 244 7.59 21.94 23.26
C VAL A 244 8.39 23.19 22.90
N TYR A 245 7.73 24.33 22.95
CA TYR A 245 8.44 25.61 22.83
C TYR A 245 9.29 25.87 24.07
N ALA A 246 10.54 26.29 23.84
CA ALA A 246 11.40 26.92 24.81
C ALA A 246 11.81 28.28 24.27
N ASP A 247 12.08 29.26 25.10
CA ASP A 247 12.29 30.68 24.77
C ASP A 247 12.45 31.04 23.26
N LYS A 248 13.59 30.67 22.65
CA LYS A 248 13.87 30.94 21.23
C LYS A 248 13.83 29.73 20.32
N ASN A 249 13.79 28.50 20.88
CA ASN A 249 13.86 27.25 20.15
C ASN A 249 12.77 26.27 20.57
N THR A 250 12.74 25.10 19.98
CA THR A 250 12.00 23.95 20.48
C THR A 250 12.90 23.10 21.35
N LYS A 251 12.32 22.45 22.34
CA LYS A 251 13.00 21.52 23.25
C LYS A 251 12.28 20.19 23.26
N GLU A 252 13.04 19.12 23.16
CA GLU A 252 12.54 17.80 23.46
C GLU A 252 12.60 17.55 24.96
N GLU A 253 11.51 17.09 25.54
CA GLU A 253 11.42 16.76 26.96
C GLU A 253 10.63 15.47 27.18
N PRO A 254 10.92 14.71 28.25
CA PRO A 254 10.20 13.49 28.55
C PRO A 254 8.75 13.78 28.96
N VAL A 255 7.83 12.94 28.51
CA VAL A 255 6.44 12.93 28.98
C VAL A 255 6.38 12.15 30.30
N SER A 256 5.66 12.69 31.30
CA SER A 256 5.55 12.01 32.60
C SER A 256 4.90 10.61 32.44
N SER A 257 5.31 9.67 33.28
CA SER A 257 4.80 8.28 33.24
C SER A 257 3.26 8.20 33.35
N GLU A 258 2.66 9.09 34.10
CA GLU A 258 1.20 9.20 34.23
C GLU A 258 0.54 9.57 32.89
N LYS A 259 1.03 10.64 32.23
CA LYS A 259 0.52 11.07 30.92
C LYS A 259 0.76 10.01 29.84
N ARG A 260 1.90 9.31 29.87
CA ARG A 260 2.21 8.22 28.92
C ARG A 260 1.20 7.08 28.99
N ALA A 261 0.74 6.73 30.19
CA ALA A 261 -0.23 5.67 30.40
C ALA A 261 -1.68 6.08 30.05
N MET A 262 -1.94 7.37 29.87
CA MET A 262 -3.25 7.91 29.54
C MET A 262 -3.37 8.14 28.03
N ARG A 263 -4.60 8.06 27.51
CA ARG A 263 -4.90 8.49 26.13
C ARG A 263 -4.65 10.00 26.00
N ALA A 264 -4.03 10.39 24.88
CA ALA A 264 -3.72 11.80 24.60
C ALA A 264 -5.01 12.62 24.32
N LEU A 265 -5.99 12.03 23.66
CA LEU A 265 -7.25 12.69 23.31
C LEU A 265 -8.40 12.25 24.21
N ASN A 266 -9.25 13.21 24.61
CA ASN A 266 -10.54 12.96 25.21
C ASN A 266 -11.65 12.80 24.16
N ASP A 267 -12.85 12.38 24.56
CA ASP A 267 -13.95 12.09 23.65
C ASP A 267 -14.44 13.32 22.88
N THR A 268 -14.39 14.52 23.49
CA THR A 268 -14.78 15.79 22.85
C THR A 268 -13.80 16.15 21.76
N GLU A 269 -12.49 15.98 22.00
CA GLU A 269 -11.44 16.24 21.02
C GLU A 269 -11.53 15.26 19.85
N ILE A 270 -11.77 13.96 20.11
CA ILE A 270 -11.99 12.96 19.07
C ILE A 270 -13.20 13.34 18.21
N ALA A 271 -14.32 13.67 18.82
CA ALA A 271 -15.53 14.09 18.08
C ALA A 271 -15.29 15.34 17.23
N GLY A 272 -14.56 16.33 17.77
CA GLY A 272 -14.19 17.53 17.04
C GLY A 272 -13.29 17.26 15.83
N LEU A 273 -12.28 16.38 15.98
CA LEU A 273 -11.40 15.96 14.89
C LEU A 273 -12.17 15.19 13.80
N VAL A 274 -13.05 14.27 14.20
CA VAL A 274 -13.93 13.54 13.26
C VAL A 274 -14.81 14.51 12.48
N HIS A 275 -15.43 15.51 13.16
CA HIS A 275 -16.25 16.51 12.51
C HIS A 275 -15.45 17.34 11.47
N ALA A 276 -14.26 17.82 11.84
CA ALA A 276 -13.38 18.55 10.94
C ALA A 276 -12.95 17.70 9.74
N ALA A 277 -12.57 16.45 9.99
CA ALA A 277 -12.16 15.50 8.97
C ALA A 277 -13.28 15.23 7.94
N LEU A 278 -14.50 14.98 8.41
CA LEU A 278 -15.65 14.73 7.54
C LEU A 278 -16.05 15.99 6.74
N LYS A 279 -15.91 17.18 7.31
CA LYS A 279 -16.13 18.43 6.59
C LYS A 279 -15.12 18.60 5.46
N ILE A 280 -13.85 18.30 5.72
CA ILE A 280 -12.77 18.37 4.71
C ILE A 280 -12.98 17.30 3.64
N GLU A 281 -13.19 16.04 4.01
CA GLU A 281 -13.42 14.95 3.06
C GLU A 281 -14.63 15.23 2.15
N LYS A 282 -15.72 15.74 2.72
CA LYS A 282 -16.92 16.13 1.96
C LYS A 282 -16.61 17.26 0.95
N HIS A 283 -15.83 18.23 1.38
CA HIS A 283 -15.46 19.37 0.53
C HIS A 283 -14.59 18.93 -0.67
N TYR A 284 -13.59 18.07 -0.43
CA TYR A 284 -12.70 17.58 -1.49
C TYR A 284 -13.27 16.40 -2.28
N GLY A 285 -14.28 15.70 -1.76
CA GLY A 285 -14.92 14.54 -2.41
C GLY A 285 -14.07 13.27 -2.45
N MET A 286 -12.99 13.21 -1.65
CA MET A 286 -12.05 12.08 -1.62
C MET A 286 -11.44 11.90 -0.23
N PRO A 287 -10.87 10.71 0.08
CA PRO A 287 -10.17 10.49 1.33
C PRO A 287 -8.96 11.40 1.49
N MET A 288 -8.73 11.88 2.72
CA MET A 288 -7.75 12.89 3.04
C MET A 288 -6.81 12.43 4.16
N ASP A 289 -5.55 12.85 4.03
CA ASP A 289 -4.50 12.82 5.05
C ASP A 289 -4.38 14.25 5.61
N ILE A 290 -4.59 14.39 6.93
CA ILE A 290 -4.78 15.68 7.59
C ILE A 290 -3.83 15.79 8.77
N GLU A 291 -2.97 16.82 8.74
CA GLU A 291 -2.17 17.23 9.89
C GLU A 291 -2.98 18.21 10.75
N TRP A 292 -3.03 17.99 12.04
CA TRP A 292 -3.82 18.79 12.98
C TRP A 292 -3.05 19.10 14.26
N ALA A 293 -3.51 20.14 14.95
CA ALA A 293 -3.01 20.54 16.26
C ALA A 293 -4.16 21.02 17.16
N ILE A 294 -4.01 20.86 18.47
CA ILE A 294 -4.94 21.37 19.48
C ILE A 294 -4.19 22.34 20.39
N GLN A 295 -4.74 23.53 20.55
CA GLN A 295 -4.29 24.56 21.47
C GLN A 295 -5.52 25.18 22.16
N ASN A 296 -5.53 25.28 23.49
CA ASN A 296 -6.63 25.85 24.26
C ASN A 296 -8.02 25.27 23.89
N ASN A 297 -8.10 23.96 23.69
CA ASN A 297 -9.27 23.22 23.21
C ASN A 297 -9.76 23.59 21.81
N GLU A 298 -9.04 24.40 21.05
CA GLU A 298 -9.31 24.69 19.65
C GLU A 298 -8.52 23.77 18.73
N ILE A 299 -9.20 23.22 17.71
CA ILE A 299 -8.61 22.36 16.69
C ILE A 299 -8.18 23.23 15.50
N TYR A 300 -6.92 23.12 15.12
CA TYR A 300 -6.34 23.74 13.95
C TYR A 300 -5.97 22.67 12.93
N ILE A 301 -6.25 22.93 11.66
CA ILE A 301 -5.83 22.08 10.54
C ILE A 301 -4.60 22.72 9.91
N LEU A 302 -3.48 22.01 9.99
CA LEU A 302 -2.17 22.52 9.55
C LEU A 302 -1.91 22.23 8.07
N GLN A 303 -2.42 21.10 7.60
CA GLN A 303 -2.34 20.64 6.20
C GLN A 303 -3.41 19.61 5.92
N ALA A 304 -3.92 19.56 4.69
CA ALA A 304 -4.70 18.46 4.19
C ALA A 304 -4.23 18.11 2.77
N ARG A 305 -4.11 16.82 2.48
CA ARG A 305 -3.79 16.34 1.14
C ARG A 305 -4.63 15.12 0.80
N ALA A 306 -4.88 14.94 -0.50
CA ALA A 306 -5.60 13.78 -0.99
C ALA A 306 -4.77 12.51 -0.76
N ILE A 307 -5.42 11.43 -0.32
CA ILE A 307 -4.80 10.11 -0.27
C ILE A 307 -4.91 9.51 -1.67
N THR A 308 -3.87 9.66 -2.49
CA THR A 308 -3.83 9.18 -3.88
C THR A 308 -3.48 7.70 -4.00
N THR A 309 -2.89 7.12 -2.95
CA THR A 309 -2.57 5.69 -2.86
C THR A 309 -3.78 4.79 -2.58
N VAL A 310 -4.93 5.38 -2.26
CA VAL A 310 -6.19 4.63 -2.32
C VAL A 310 -6.35 4.24 -3.78
N LYS A 311 -6.20 2.95 -4.07
CA LYS A 311 -6.70 2.40 -5.33
C LYS A 311 -8.15 2.88 -5.41
N ASN A 312 -8.43 3.79 -6.31
CA ASN A 312 -9.79 4.10 -6.69
C ASN A 312 -10.33 2.81 -7.31
N ASN A 313 -10.79 1.91 -6.45
CA ASN A 313 -11.63 0.83 -6.88
C ASN A 313 -12.99 1.48 -7.21
N SER A 314 -13.08 2.04 -8.43
CA SER A 314 -14.36 2.19 -9.10
C SER A 314 -15.18 0.91 -8.91
N ASP A 315 -14.50 -0.22 -8.90
CA ASP A 315 -14.99 -1.56 -8.65
C ASP A 315 -15.54 -1.75 -7.22
N GLU A 316 -14.92 -1.15 -6.19
CA GLU A 316 -15.40 -1.27 -4.81
C GLU A 316 -16.68 -0.46 -4.55
N ALA A 317 -16.78 0.74 -5.13
CA ALA A 317 -18.00 1.53 -5.11
C ALA A 317 -19.13 0.82 -5.89
N LEU A 318 -18.77 0.19 -6.98
CA LEU A 318 -19.66 -0.60 -7.83
C LEU A 318 -20.12 -1.87 -7.09
N ILE A 319 -19.19 -2.62 -6.48
CA ILE A 319 -19.47 -3.78 -5.64
C ILE A 319 -20.40 -3.40 -4.46
N LYS A 320 -20.12 -2.27 -3.78
CA LYS A 320 -20.95 -1.77 -2.68
C LYS A 320 -22.37 -1.43 -3.16
N LYS A 321 -22.51 -0.83 -4.34
CA LYS A 321 -23.81 -0.55 -5.00
C LYS A 321 -24.58 -1.83 -5.30
N TYR A 322 -23.90 -2.89 -5.75
CA TYR A 322 -24.51 -4.19 -6.00
C TYR A 322 -24.87 -4.94 -4.72
N LEU A 323 -24.00 -4.93 -3.72
CA LEU A 323 -24.27 -5.54 -2.42
C LEU A 323 -25.50 -4.92 -1.72
N GLN A 324 -25.76 -3.63 -1.95
CA GLN A 324 -26.97 -2.96 -1.43
C GLN A 324 -28.26 -3.40 -2.14
N LYS A 325 -28.18 -3.79 -3.42
CA LYS A 325 -29.32 -4.25 -4.22
C LYS A 325 -29.69 -5.70 -4.00
N ILE A 326 -28.79 -6.52 -3.44
CA ILE A 326 -28.97 -7.96 -3.29
C ILE A 326 -29.32 -8.29 -1.85
N SER A 327 -30.51 -8.86 -1.62
CA SER A 327 -30.87 -9.43 -0.31
C SER A 327 -30.01 -10.66 -0.01
N LEU A 328 -28.88 -10.46 0.70
CA LEU A 328 -27.90 -11.51 0.93
C LEU A 328 -28.23 -12.30 2.20
N THR A 329 -28.45 -13.60 2.03
CA THR A 329 -28.44 -14.54 3.17
C THR A 329 -27.03 -14.67 3.74
N LYS A 330 -26.88 -15.11 5.02
CA LYS A 330 -25.57 -15.35 5.65
C LYS A 330 -24.65 -16.24 4.80
N LYS A 331 -25.23 -17.25 4.13
CA LYS A 331 -24.51 -18.19 3.24
C LYS A 331 -24.02 -17.50 1.97
N THR A 332 -24.82 -16.64 1.37
CA THR A 332 -24.49 -15.91 0.14
C THR A 332 -23.43 -14.85 0.40
N LYS A 333 -23.47 -14.18 1.56
CA LYS A 333 -22.40 -13.25 1.99
C LYS A 333 -21.04 -13.93 2.11
N ALA A 334 -20.98 -15.13 2.70
CA ALA A 334 -19.75 -15.89 2.83
C ALA A 334 -19.19 -16.34 1.45
N LEU A 335 -20.08 -16.71 0.53
CA LEU A 335 -19.69 -17.06 -0.84
C LEU A 335 -19.14 -15.85 -1.61
N MET A 336 -19.81 -14.69 -1.48
CA MET A 336 -19.35 -13.44 -2.11
C MET A 336 -18.00 -12.99 -1.55
N ALA A 337 -17.78 -13.07 -0.24
CA ALA A 337 -16.49 -12.73 0.37
C ALA A 337 -15.36 -13.60 -0.20
N PHE A 338 -15.60 -14.91 -0.37
CA PHE A 338 -14.64 -15.81 -0.99
C PHE A 338 -14.38 -15.48 -2.48
N GLN A 339 -15.41 -15.11 -3.21
CA GLN A 339 -15.28 -14.73 -4.63
C GLN A 339 -14.49 -13.43 -4.79
N LEU A 340 -14.78 -12.42 -3.95
CA LEU A 340 -14.05 -11.14 -3.95
C LEU A 340 -12.59 -11.31 -3.54
N GLU A 341 -12.28 -12.23 -2.63
CA GLU A 341 -10.89 -12.57 -2.31
C GLU A 341 -10.12 -13.11 -3.53
N LYS A 342 -10.78 -13.89 -4.39
CA LYS A 342 -10.16 -14.53 -5.57
C LYS A 342 -10.20 -13.66 -6.82
N MET A 343 -11.15 -12.74 -6.90
CA MET A 343 -11.31 -11.78 -8.01
C MET A 343 -11.62 -10.41 -7.41
N PRO A 344 -10.60 -9.70 -6.91
CA PRO A 344 -10.77 -8.39 -6.27
C PRO A 344 -11.05 -7.25 -7.24
N PHE A 345 -10.98 -7.53 -8.55
CA PHE A 345 -11.20 -6.57 -9.62
C PHE A 345 -12.44 -6.94 -10.45
N ALA A 346 -13.00 -5.98 -11.20
CA ALA A 346 -13.99 -6.27 -12.24
C ALA A 346 -13.38 -7.20 -13.30
N TYR A 347 -14.19 -8.14 -13.79
CA TYR A 347 -13.74 -9.06 -14.83
C TYR A 347 -13.44 -8.30 -16.12
N ARG A 348 -12.22 -8.42 -16.62
CA ARG A 348 -11.90 -8.12 -18.01
C ARG A 348 -12.24 -9.33 -18.88
N ALA A 349 -12.36 -9.12 -20.19
CA ALA A 349 -12.73 -10.20 -21.11
C ALA A 349 -11.85 -11.45 -20.96
N LEU A 350 -10.54 -11.25 -20.85
CA LEU A 350 -9.60 -12.36 -20.72
C LEU A 350 -9.65 -13.04 -19.34
N ASP A 351 -9.81 -12.27 -18.26
CA ASP A 351 -10.03 -12.82 -16.92
C ASP A 351 -11.30 -13.67 -16.87
N TYR A 352 -12.36 -13.21 -17.56
CA TYR A 352 -13.60 -13.96 -17.68
C TYR A 352 -13.37 -15.30 -18.38
N ASP A 353 -12.67 -15.33 -19.51
CA ASP A 353 -12.40 -16.56 -20.27
C ASP A 353 -11.62 -17.57 -19.41
N TYR A 354 -10.57 -17.16 -18.73
CA TYR A 354 -9.80 -18.05 -17.86
C TYR A 354 -10.60 -18.48 -16.64
N MET A 355 -11.45 -17.63 -16.08
CA MET A 355 -12.35 -18.03 -14.99
C MET A 355 -13.42 -19.02 -15.47
N MET A 356 -13.93 -18.87 -16.69
CA MET A 356 -14.81 -19.85 -17.33
C MET A 356 -14.13 -21.20 -17.45
N ALA A 357 -12.87 -21.22 -17.91
CA ALA A 357 -12.08 -22.46 -17.98
C ALA A 357 -12.02 -23.18 -16.61
N ILE A 358 -11.78 -22.42 -15.54
CA ILE A 358 -11.75 -22.97 -14.15
C ILE A 358 -13.14 -23.49 -13.74
N ASN A 359 -14.20 -22.74 -14.00
CA ASN A 359 -15.55 -23.06 -13.57
C ASN A 359 -16.14 -24.24 -14.35
N GLU A 360 -15.82 -24.38 -15.63
CA GLU A 360 -16.15 -25.57 -16.41
C GLU A 360 -15.59 -26.85 -15.80
N GLN A 361 -14.34 -26.81 -15.31
CA GLN A 361 -13.73 -27.97 -14.67
C GLN A 361 -14.39 -28.28 -13.32
N LYS A 362 -14.80 -27.27 -12.55
CA LYS A 362 -15.61 -27.49 -11.34
C LYS A 362 -16.94 -28.16 -11.67
N ALA A 363 -17.64 -27.68 -12.68
CA ALA A 363 -18.91 -28.26 -13.15
C ALA A 363 -18.72 -29.72 -13.62
N ARG A 364 -17.65 -29.99 -14.37
CA ARG A 364 -17.25 -31.36 -14.80
C ARG A 364 -17.08 -32.30 -13.63
N ILE A 365 -16.35 -31.90 -12.58
CA ILE A 365 -16.13 -32.71 -11.38
C ILE A 365 -17.46 -33.06 -10.70
N PHE A 366 -18.38 -32.06 -10.56
CA PHE A 366 -19.71 -32.34 -9.99
C PHE A 366 -20.55 -33.25 -10.86
N ALA A 367 -20.46 -33.12 -12.20
CA ALA A 367 -21.18 -33.96 -13.15
C ALA A 367 -20.71 -35.43 -13.08
N GLU A 368 -19.45 -35.69 -12.82
CA GLU A 368 -18.92 -37.06 -12.55
C GLU A 368 -19.58 -37.70 -11.32
N GLY A 369 -19.88 -36.88 -10.30
CA GLY A 369 -20.66 -37.31 -9.12
C GLY A 369 -22.18 -37.36 -9.37
N GLY A 370 -22.64 -37.10 -10.60
CA GLY A 370 -24.06 -37.08 -10.91
C GLY A 370 -24.80 -35.84 -10.44
N ILE A 371 -24.11 -34.72 -10.26
CA ILE A 371 -24.70 -33.46 -9.85
C ILE A 371 -24.56 -32.45 -11.00
N ALA A 372 -25.67 -31.95 -11.52
CA ALA A 372 -25.63 -30.77 -12.39
C ALA A 372 -25.41 -29.51 -11.54
N PHE A 373 -24.41 -28.78 -11.93
CA PHE A 373 -24.03 -27.54 -11.27
C PHE A 373 -23.52 -26.55 -12.34
N ASN A 374 -24.19 -25.43 -12.46
CA ASN A 374 -23.67 -24.32 -13.24
C ASN A 374 -22.82 -23.43 -12.32
N SER A 375 -21.56 -23.32 -12.62
CA SER A 375 -20.60 -22.51 -11.85
C SER A 375 -20.13 -21.27 -12.62
N ASN A 376 -20.73 -21.01 -13.80
CA ASN A 376 -20.34 -19.87 -14.59
C ASN A 376 -20.72 -18.58 -13.88
N PRO A 377 -19.78 -17.64 -13.76
CA PRO A 377 -20.12 -16.34 -13.23
C PRO A 377 -21.09 -15.65 -14.21
N LEU A 378 -22.20 -15.16 -13.67
CA LEU A 378 -22.99 -14.16 -14.40
C LEU A 378 -22.32 -12.82 -14.11
N ILE A 379 -21.82 -12.17 -15.13
CA ILE A 379 -21.29 -10.81 -15.06
C ILE A 379 -22.28 -9.85 -15.70
N ASP A 380 -22.35 -8.65 -15.17
CA ASP A 380 -23.12 -7.56 -15.77
C ASP A 380 -22.27 -6.74 -16.76
N ASP A 381 -22.89 -5.71 -17.32
CA ASP A 381 -22.23 -4.83 -18.30
C ASP A 381 -21.01 -4.09 -17.73
N ASP A 382 -20.91 -3.97 -16.41
CA ASP A 382 -19.80 -3.36 -15.71
C ASP A 382 -18.67 -4.37 -15.36
N GLY A 383 -18.81 -5.63 -15.78
CA GLY A 383 -17.83 -6.69 -15.49
C GLY A 383 -17.90 -7.26 -14.07
N ILE A 384 -18.99 -7.00 -13.34
CA ILE A 384 -19.14 -7.44 -11.96
C ILE A 384 -19.90 -8.75 -11.90
N GLN A 385 -19.35 -9.69 -11.13
CA GLN A 385 -19.98 -10.98 -10.92
C GLN A 385 -21.24 -10.84 -10.08
N THR A 386 -22.36 -11.28 -10.65
CA THR A 386 -23.63 -11.46 -9.94
C THR A 386 -23.73 -12.88 -9.36
N ILE A 387 -24.60 -13.06 -8.35
CA ILE A 387 -24.77 -14.37 -7.71
C ILE A 387 -25.62 -15.26 -8.60
N CYS A 388 -25.03 -16.39 -9.02
CA CYS A 388 -25.80 -17.45 -9.67
C CYS A 388 -26.59 -18.24 -8.61
N ASN A 389 -27.92 -18.20 -8.70
CA ASN A 389 -28.84 -18.97 -7.82
C ASN A 389 -29.12 -20.38 -8.34
N ASP A 390 -28.21 -20.98 -9.10
CA ASP A 390 -28.43 -22.29 -9.65
C ASP A 390 -28.61 -23.36 -8.58
N LYS A 391 -29.80 -23.96 -8.58
CA LYS A 391 -30.10 -25.11 -7.73
C LYS A 391 -29.33 -26.32 -8.25
N LYS A 392 -28.45 -26.88 -7.40
CA LYS A 392 -27.82 -28.15 -7.68
C LYS A 392 -28.88 -29.22 -7.88
N ARG A 393 -28.86 -29.89 -9.02
CA ARG A 393 -29.80 -30.98 -9.36
C ARG A 393 -29.04 -32.31 -9.44
N LEU A 394 -29.60 -33.34 -8.81
CA LEU A 394 -29.10 -34.72 -9.00
C LEU A 394 -29.55 -35.18 -10.38
N THR A 395 -28.59 -35.53 -11.26
CA THR A 395 -28.81 -35.95 -12.65
C THR A 395 -28.58 -37.44 -12.88
N ARG A 396 -27.92 -38.09 -11.91
CA ARG A 396 -27.65 -39.54 -11.93
C ARG A 396 -28.02 -40.16 -10.59
N ASN A 397 -28.05 -41.50 -10.55
CA ASN A 397 -28.28 -42.22 -9.32
C ASN A 397 -27.26 -41.80 -8.26
N ILE A 398 -27.70 -41.59 -7.04
CA ILE A 398 -26.90 -41.22 -5.84
C ILE A 398 -25.67 -42.10 -5.62
N LEU A 399 -25.67 -43.33 -6.16
CA LEU A 399 -24.54 -44.24 -6.16
C LEU A 399 -23.28 -43.68 -6.84
N HIS A 400 -23.45 -42.80 -7.87
CA HIS A 400 -22.32 -42.12 -8.51
C HIS A 400 -21.66 -41.15 -7.57
N LEU A 401 -22.44 -40.40 -6.79
CA LEU A 401 -21.93 -39.51 -5.75
C LEU A 401 -21.15 -40.29 -4.68
N PHE A 402 -21.70 -41.41 -4.21
CA PHE A 402 -21.01 -42.29 -3.24
C PHE A 402 -19.71 -42.87 -3.78
N LYS A 403 -19.69 -43.29 -5.06
CA LYS A 403 -18.46 -43.79 -5.72
C LYS A 403 -17.40 -42.66 -5.79
N MET A 404 -17.79 -41.45 -6.18
CA MET A 404 -16.88 -40.32 -6.22
C MET A 404 -16.35 -39.95 -4.82
N LEU A 405 -17.22 -39.85 -3.83
CA LEU A 405 -16.82 -39.55 -2.45
C LEU A 405 -15.90 -40.62 -1.88
N ARG A 406 -16.17 -41.90 -2.16
CA ARG A 406 -15.29 -43.00 -1.76
C ARG A 406 -13.91 -42.91 -2.39
N MET A 407 -13.84 -42.56 -3.70
CA MET A 407 -12.57 -42.36 -4.39
C MET A 407 -11.81 -41.15 -3.78
N LEU A 408 -12.49 -40.04 -3.55
CA LEU A 408 -11.87 -38.82 -2.96
C LEU A 408 -11.49 -39.01 -1.48
N SER A 409 -12.08 -39.96 -0.79
CA SER A 409 -11.70 -40.34 0.57
C SER A 409 -10.51 -41.32 0.61
N ASN A 410 -10.06 -41.82 -0.53
CA ASN A 410 -8.78 -42.50 -0.64
C ASN A 410 -7.67 -41.44 -0.78
N PHE A 411 -7.23 -40.95 0.37
CA PHE A 411 -6.30 -39.79 0.42
C PHE A 411 -4.93 -40.12 -0.15
N ASP A 412 -4.48 -41.40 -0.03
CA ASP A 412 -3.20 -41.83 -0.62
C ASP A 412 -3.27 -41.82 -2.14
N TYR A 413 -4.36 -42.32 -2.72
CA TYR A 413 -4.58 -42.24 -4.16
C TYR A 413 -4.59 -40.77 -4.63
N CYS A 414 -5.34 -39.91 -3.95
CA CYS A 414 -5.38 -38.50 -4.29
C CYS A 414 -4.01 -37.83 -4.18
N ALA A 415 -3.23 -38.14 -3.14
CA ALA A 415 -1.87 -37.62 -2.98
C ALA A 415 -0.94 -38.10 -4.09
N GLN A 416 -1.04 -39.38 -4.51
CA GLN A 416 -0.24 -39.88 -5.62
C GLN A 416 -0.58 -39.19 -6.96
N VAL A 417 -1.88 -39.00 -7.23
CA VAL A 417 -2.32 -38.24 -8.40
C VAL A 417 -1.79 -36.80 -8.35
N CYS A 418 -1.83 -36.16 -7.17
CA CYS A 418 -1.26 -34.80 -6.98
C CYS A 418 0.23 -34.78 -7.33
N LYS A 419 1.03 -35.72 -6.89
CA LYS A 419 2.47 -35.78 -7.23
C LYS A 419 2.69 -35.85 -8.74
N THR A 420 1.91 -36.65 -9.44
CA THR A 420 2.04 -36.81 -10.89
C THR A 420 1.66 -35.55 -11.63
N PHE A 421 0.51 -34.91 -11.31
CA PHE A 421 0.09 -33.74 -12.05
C PHE A 421 0.97 -32.53 -11.72
N MET A 422 1.45 -32.37 -10.47
CA MET A 422 2.37 -31.28 -10.13
C MET A 422 3.68 -31.38 -10.91
N ALA A 423 4.29 -32.58 -10.96
CA ALA A 423 5.52 -32.77 -11.73
C ALA A 423 5.34 -32.48 -13.22
N ASN A 424 4.20 -32.91 -13.81
CA ASN A 424 3.89 -32.61 -15.21
C ASN A 424 3.71 -31.10 -15.43
N TYR A 425 2.98 -30.43 -14.53
CA TYR A 425 2.72 -29.00 -14.66
C TYR A 425 3.99 -28.16 -14.48
N GLU A 426 4.84 -28.52 -13.53
CA GLU A 426 6.16 -27.88 -13.35
C GLU A 426 7.00 -28.00 -14.61
N LYS A 427 7.00 -29.15 -15.25
CA LYS A 427 7.72 -29.36 -16.53
C LYS A 427 7.19 -28.45 -17.64
N GLU A 428 5.88 -28.32 -17.78
CA GLU A 428 5.26 -27.43 -18.75
C GLU A 428 5.62 -25.95 -18.47
N ILE A 429 5.59 -25.53 -17.21
CA ILE A 429 5.97 -24.17 -16.83
C ILE A 429 7.46 -23.92 -17.11
N GLU A 430 8.35 -24.86 -16.86
CA GLU A 430 9.77 -24.70 -17.20
C GLU A 430 10.00 -24.56 -18.73
N GLN A 431 9.23 -25.28 -19.54
CA GLN A 431 9.26 -25.08 -20.99
C GLN A 431 8.76 -23.67 -21.37
N ILE A 432 7.71 -23.17 -20.74
CA ILE A 432 7.18 -21.82 -20.99
C ILE A 432 8.21 -20.76 -20.59
N LYS A 433 8.94 -20.94 -19.49
CA LYS A 433 10.02 -20.03 -19.06
C LYS A 433 11.14 -19.90 -20.08
N SER A 434 11.37 -20.95 -20.88
CA SER A 434 12.42 -20.93 -21.93
C SER A 434 12.00 -20.21 -23.23
N LEU A 435 10.73 -19.81 -23.35
CA LEU A 435 10.23 -19.12 -24.55
C LEU A 435 10.67 -17.65 -24.59
N ASN A 436 11.05 -17.18 -25.76
CA ASN A 436 11.36 -15.76 -25.98
C ASN A 436 10.15 -15.04 -26.59
N PHE A 437 9.36 -14.38 -25.74
CA PHE A 437 8.15 -13.68 -26.14
C PHE A 437 8.42 -12.44 -27.01
N GLU A 438 9.60 -11.84 -26.93
CA GLU A 438 9.94 -10.65 -27.73
C GLU A 438 10.07 -10.96 -29.23
N THR A 439 10.41 -12.19 -29.58
CA THR A 439 10.62 -12.62 -30.97
C THR A 439 9.46 -13.39 -31.58
N MET A 440 8.42 -13.73 -30.79
CA MET A 440 7.27 -14.51 -31.26
C MET A 440 6.50 -13.80 -32.38
N SER A 441 6.11 -14.58 -33.37
CA SER A 441 5.11 -14.20 -34.37
C SER A 441 3.69 -14.21 -33.81
N LEU A 442 2.75 -13.56 -34.49
CA LEU A 442 1.33 -13.56 -34.09
C LEU A 442 0.74 -14.99 -34.04
N THR A 443 1.18 -15.87 -34.95
CA THR A 443 0.73 -17.28 -34.97
C THR A 443 1.23 -18.04 -33.76
N GLU A 444 2.48 -17.85 -33.36
CA GLU A 444 3.04 -18.46 -32.15
C GLU A 444 2.39 -17.93 -30.88
N CYS A 445 2.11 -16.62 -30.81
CA CYS A 445 1.37 -16.02 -29.72
C CYS A 445 -0.05 -16.64 -29.60
N LYS A 446 -0.78 -16.79 -30.71
CA LYS A 446 -2.10 -17.43 -30.72
C LYS A 446 -2.04 -18.88 -30.24
N LYS A 447 -1.02 -19.66 -30.68
CA LYS A 447 -0.81 -21.02 -30.23
C LYS A 447 -0.54 -21.09 -28.73
N PHE A 448 0.32 -20.18 -28.24
CA PHE A 448 0.62 -20.10 -26.81
C PHE A 448 -0.63 -19.75 -25.97
N MET A 449 -1.43 -18.78 -26.40
CA MET A 449 -2.67 -18.40 -25.69
C MET A 449 -3.63 -19.60 -25.58
N GLN A 450 -3.78 -20.39 -26.65
CA GLN A 450 -4.61 -21.59 -26.60
C GLN A 450 -4.02 -22.66 -25.68
N GLN A 451 -2.71 -22.89 -25.74
CA GLN A 451 -2.02 -23.83 -24.85
C GLN A 451 -2.15 -23.44 -23.39
N SER A 452 -1.96 -22.16 -23.05
CA SER A 452 -2.09 -21.65 -21.68
C SER A 452 -3.52 -21.79 -21.13
N TYR A 453 -4.53 -21.62 -21.98
CA TYR A 453 -5.93 -21.84 -21.63
C TYR A 453 -6.21 -23.32 -21.30
N GLU A 454 -5.77 -24.27 -22.12
CA GLU A 454 -5.93 -25.71 -21.85
C GLU A 454 -5.15 -26.15 -20.61
N LEU A 455 -3.94 -25.63 -20.42
CA LEU A 455 -3.13 -25.91 -19.25
C LEU A 455 -3.81 -25.41 -17.97
N THR A 456 -4.48 -24.26 -18.03
CA THR A 456 -5.31 -23.74 -16.93
C THR A 456 -6.46 -24.68 -16.58
N LYS A 457 -7.13 -25.26 -17.58
CA LYS A 457 -8.22 -26.23 -17.38
C LYS A 457 -7.70 -27.52 -16.69
N GLU A 458 -6.59 -28.05 -17.16
CA GLU A 458 -6.00 -29.26 -16.59
C GLU A 458 -5.58 -29.07 -15.13
N LEU A 459 -4.92 -27.96 -14.82
CA LEU A 459 -4.55 -27.63 -13.44
C LEU A 459 -5.79 -27.43 -12.57
N ALA A 460 -6.79 -26.69 -13.05
CA ALA A 460 -8.02 -26.49 -12.32
C ALA A 460 -8.71 -27.81 -11.98
N TYR A 461 -8.88 -28.70 -12.96
CA TYR A 461 -9.50 -30.00 -12.75
C TYR A 461 -8.75 -30.81 -11.69
N SER A 462 -7.44 -30.98 -11.87
CA SER A 462 -6.62 -31.82 -10.99
C SER A 462 -6.53 -31.25 -9.57
N ARG A 463 -6.30 -29.95 -9.45
CA ARG A 463 -6.22 -29.24 -8.18
C ARG A 463 -7.53 -29.32 -7.40
N PHE A 464 -8.66 -28.99 -8.02
CA PHE A 464 -9.95 -29.03 -7.34
C PHE A 464 -10.34 -30.45 -6.95
N LYS A 465 -10.20 -31.42 -7.87
CA LYS A 465 -10.64 -32.79 -7.63
C LYS A 465 -9.79 -33.54 -6.61
N TYR A 466 -8.46 -33.49 -6.75
CA TYR A 466 -7.56 -34.36 -6.00
C TYR A 466 -6.83 -33.69 -4.82
N ALA A 467 -6.83 -32.35 -4.72
CA ALA A 467 -6.25 -31.64 -3.57
C ALA A 467 -7.31 -30.94 -2.72
N LEU A 468 -8.13 -30.06 -3.30
CA LEU A 468 -9.05 -29.24 -2.52
C LEU A 468 -10.24 -30.02 -1.98
N PHE A 469 -10.91 -30.87 -2.79
CA PHE A 469 -12.03 -31.68 -2.30
C PHE A 469 -11.62 -32.66 -1.17
N PRO A 470 -10.54 -33.45 -1.29
CA PRO A 470 -10.05 -34.24 -0.16
C PRO A 470 -9.76 -33.43 1.08
N SER A 471 -9.11 -32.25 0.95
CA SER A 471 -8.88 -31.35 2.09
C SER A 471 -10.17 -30.96 2.79
N PHE A 472 -11.22 -30.58 2.04
CA PHE A 472 -12.52 -30.21 2.62
C PHE A 472 -13.18 -31.38 3.39
N LEU A 473 -13.05 -32.62 2.89
CA LEU A 473 -13.56 -33.80 3.60
C LEU A 473 -12.84 -34.03 4.93
N MET A 474 -11.56 -33.68 4.99
CA MET A 474 -10.70 -33.86 6.17
C MET A 474 -10.89 -32.80 7.25
N ILE A 475 -11.25 -31.56 6.91
CA ILE A 475 -11.31 -30.41 7.85
C ILE A 475 -12.16 -30.73 9.10
N LYS A 476 -13.38 -31.26 8.93
CA LYS A 476 -14.26 -31.59 10.07
C LYS A 476 -13.67 -32.71 10.95
N LYS A 477 -13.04 -33.69 10.33
CA LYS A 477 -12.36 -34.82 11.04
C LYS A 477 -11.22 -34.25 11.88
N PHE A 478 -10.34 -33.47 11.28
CA PHE A 478 -9.14 -32.97 11.97
C PHE A 478 -9.44 -31.90 12.98
N THR A 479 -10.45 -31.05 12.77
CA THR A 479 -10.92 -30.12 13.80
C THR A 479 -11.35 -30.86 15.08
N LYS A 480 -12.02 -32.03 14.94
CA LYS A 480 -12.39 -32.87 16.12
C LYS A 480 -11.17 -33.56 16.76
N ILE A 481 -10.19 -33.94 15.96
CA ILE A 481 -8.98 -34.60 16.45
C ILE A 481 -8.12 -33.60 17.23
N ILE A 482 -7.83 -32.45 16.68
CA ILE A 482 -6.93 -31.47 17.30
C ILE A 482 -7.55 -30.85 18.56
N LYS A 483 -8.88 -30.66 18.59
CA LYS A 483 -9.60 -30.16 19.79
C LYS A 483 -9.51 -31.10 21.00
N ARG A 484 -9.07 -32.34 20.81
CA ARG A 484 -8.74 -33.25 21.94
C ARG A 484 -7.40 -32.92 22.58
N VAL A 485 -6.53 -32.23 21.85
CA VAL A 485 -5.28 -31.69 22.38
C VAL A 485 -5.56 -30.35 23.07
N ASP A 486 -6.20 -29.41 22.34
CA ASP A 486 -6.61 -28.12 22.86
C ASP A 486 -7.86 -27.64 22.12
N THR A 487 -8.88 -27.17 22.85
CA THR A 487 -10.16 -26.73 22.29
C THR A 487 -10.06 -25.43 21.48
N ARG A 488 -8.99 -24.66 21.66
CA ARG A 488 -8.70 -23.44 20.89
C ARG A 488 -8.24 -23.74 19.46
N TYR A 489 -7.74 -24.93 19.19
CA TYR A 489 -7.18 -25.30 17.89
C TYR A 489 -8.24 -25.73 16.88
N SER A 490 -7.90 -25.59 15.60
CA SER A 490 -8.67 -25.99 14.43
C SER A 490 -7.85 -26.93 13.52
N ALA A 491 -8.46 -27.49 12.48
CA ALA A 491 -7.73 -28.30 11.50
C ALA A 491 -6.59 -27.53 10.81
N PHE A 492 -6.70 -26.19 10.71
CA PHE A 492 -5.71 -25.36 10.04
C PHE A 492 -4.40 -25.25 10.84
N ASP A 493 -4.44 -25.48 12.15
CA ASP A 493 -3.24 -25.49 12.98
C ASP A 493 -2.28 -26.64 12.62
N PHE A 494 -2.77 -27.70 11.92
CA PHE A 494 -1.90 -28.72 11.34
C PHE A 494 -1.00 -28.20 10.21
N TYR A 495 -1.24 -27.00 9.68
CA TYR A 495 -0.38 -26.39 8.66
C TYR A 495 0.86 -25.70 9.24
N ALA A 496 0.94 -25.58 10.56
CA ALA A 496 2.11 -24.99 11.22
C ALA A 496 3.42 -25.70 10.80
N GLY A 497 4.46 -24.90 10.56
CA GLY A 497 5.78 -25.39 10.16
C GLY A 497 5.86 -26.01 8.76
N LEU A 498 4.84 -25.81 7.90
CA LEU A 498 4.92 -26.23 6.50
C LEU A 498 5.79 -25.27 5.69
N ASN A 499 6.73 -25.86 4.98
CA ASN A 499 7.48 -25.14 3.96
C ASN A 499 6.71 -25.21 2.62
N ASN A 500 6.11 -24.09 2.22
CA ASN A 500 5.43 -23.92 0.94
C ASN A 500 5.73 -22.51 0.41
N LYS A 501 5.39 -22.23 -0.85
CA LYS A 501 5.73 -20.95 -1.49
C LYS A 501 5.24 -19.73 -0.73
N THR A 502 4.06 -19.76 -0.14
CA THR A 502 3.55 -18.64 0.65
C THR A 502 4.37 -18.43 1.94
N ALA A 503 4.69 -19.51 2.64
CA ALA A 503 5.53 -19.46 3.85
C ALA A 503 6.97 -18.99 3.52
N VAL A 504 7.54 -19.46 2.40
CA VAL A 504 8.86 -19.01 1.92
C VAL A 504 8.85 -17.49 1.65
N VAL A 505 7.84 -16.99 0.94
CA VAL A 505 7.70 -15.55 0.66
C VAL A 505 7.65 -14.74 1.96
N THR A 506 6.83 -15.16 2.93
CA THR A 506 6.69 -14.48 4.22
C THR A 506 8.00 -14.49 5.00
N ASN A 507 8.68 -15.65 5.05
CA ASN A 507 9.95 -15.79 5.77
C ASN A 507 11.06 -14.94 5.10
N ASP A 508 11.13 -14.93 3.77
CA ASP A 508 12.09 -14.13 3.02
C ASP A 508 11.85 -12.63 3.25
N ILE A 509 10.61 -12.19 3.24
CA ILE A 509 10.25 -10.78 3.55
C ILE A 509 10.63 -10.42 4.98
N SER A 510 10.35 -11.28 5.96
CA SER A 510 10.75 -11.06 7.35
C SER A 510 12.26 -10.99 7.49
N HIS A 511 13.00 -11.88 6.85
CA HIS A 511 14.47 -11.88 6.86
C HIS A 511 15.05 -10.60 6.24
N ILE A 512 14.46 -10.13 5.15
CA ILE A 512 14.85 -8.86 4.52
C ILE A 512 14.59 -7.70 5.48
N ALA A 513 13.41 -7.64 6.11
CA ALA A 513 13.06 -6.61 7.07
C ALA A 513 14.03 -6.61 8.29
N ASP A 514 14.37 -7.79 8.83
CA ASP A 514 15.34 -7.94 9.92
C ASP A 514 16.73 -7.44 9.53
N THR A 515 17.18 -7.75 8.32
CA THR A 515 18.49 -7.30 7.82
C THR A 515 18.50 -5.78 7.61
N ILE A 516 17.39 -5.20 7.13
CA ILE A 516 17.24 -3.75 6.94
C ILE A 516 17.27 -3.03 8.31
N ARG A 517 16.61 -3.55 9.34
CA ARG A 517 16.63 -2.95 10.68
C ARG A 517 18.05 -2.80 11.25
N GLN A 518 18.99 -3.67 10.88
CA GLN A 518 20.38 -3.60 11.29
C GLN A 518 21.18 -2.52 10.56
N ASN A 519 20.62 -1.90 9.51
CA ASN A 519 21.24 -0.83 8.74
C ASN A 519 20.37 0.44 8.81
N ALA A 520 20.71 1.33 9.75
CA ALA A 520 19.94 2.55 10.01
C ALA A 520 19.77 3.44 8.77
N ALA A 521 20.82 3.59 7.95
CA ALA A 521 20.77 4.42 6.73
C ALA A 521 19.80 3.83 5.67
N LEU A 522 19.81 2.50 5.51
CA LEU A 522 18.90 1.81 4.60
C LEU A 522 17.44 1.85 5.11
N ALA A 523 17.23 1.64 6.40
CA ALA A 523 15.92 1.76 7.02
C ALA A 523 15.35 3.18 6.84
N GLU A 524 16.16 4.21 7.10
CA GLU A 524 15.76 5.61 6.89
C GLU A 524 15.46 5.91 5.42
N ALA A 525 16.25 5.39 4.48
CA ALA A 525 15.98 5.55 3.06
C ALA A 525 14.62 4.94 2.63
N ILE A 526 14.27 3.76 3.17
CA ILE A 526 12.97 3.12 2.91
C ILE A 526 11.83 3.94 3.55
N TRP A 527 12.02 4.46 4.75
CA TRP A 527 11.06 5.32 5.42
C TRP A 527 10.85 6.65 4.70
N SER A 528 11.91 7.26 4.21
CA SER A 528 11.85 8.50 3.43
C SER A 528 11.24 8.33 2.03
N GLY A 529 10.84 7.10 1.66
CA GLY A 529 10.14 6.84 0.41
C GLY A 529 11.06 6.62 -0.80
N SER A 530 12.32 6.24 -0.58
CA SER A 530 13.23 5.89 -1.67
C SER A 530 12.65 4.78 -2.55
N THR A 531 12.84 4.90 -3.88
CA THR A 531 12.34 3.92 -4.85
C THR A 531 13.18 2.64 -4.84
N TYR A 532 12.63 1.55 -5.34
CA TYR A 532 13.35 0.28 -5.52
C TYR A 532 14.67 0.47 -6.28
N LYS A 533 14.62 1.23 -7.37
CA LYS A 533 15.80 1.52 -8.19
C LYS A 533 16.87 2.28 -7.41
N THR A 534 16.48 3.29 -6.66
CA THR A 534 17.39 4.07 -5.81
C THR A 534 18.03 3.20 -4.74
N LEU A 535 17.22 2.40 -4.04
CA LEU A 535 17.72 1.50 -2.99
C LEU A 535 18.69 0.46 -3.55
N CYS A 536 18.42 -0.10 -4.73
CA CYS A 536 19.33 -1.04 -5.40
C CYS A 536 20.66 -0.37 -5.83
N THR A 537 20.64 0.93 -6.11
CA THR A 537 21.85 1.67 -6.55
C THR A 537 22.70 2.10 -5.35
N GLU A 538 22.06 2.62 -4.30
CA GLU A 538 22.76 3.20 -3.15
C GLU A 538 23.15 2.15 -2.10
N PHE A 539 22.42 1.03 -2.03
CA PHE A 539 22.61 0.01 -1.02
C PHE A 539 22.85 -1.38 -1.66
N PRO A 540 24.11 -1.77 -1.91
CA PRO A 540 24.42 -3.08 -2.49
C PRO A 540 23.83 -4.27 -1.72
N THR A 541 23.75 -4.17 -0.40
CA THR A 541 23.12 -5.18 0.46
C THR A 541 21.62 -5.34 0.14
N PHE A 542 20.90 -4.22 -0.01
CA PHE A 542 19.49 -4.27 -0.40
C PHE A 542 19.33 -4.88 -1.79
N LYS A 543 20.17 -4.46 -2.75
CA LYS A 543 20.14 -5.01 -4.10
C LYS A 543 20.28 -6.53 -4.09
N GLN A 544 21.26 -7.08 -3.35
CA GLN A 544 21.46 -8.53 -3.25
C GLN A 544 20.24 -9.23 -2.66
N LEU A 545 19.70 -8.72 -1.54
CA LEU A 545 18.51 -9.28 -0.89
C LEU A 545 17.29 -9.26 -1.83
N ALA A 546 17.10 -8.17 -2.56
CA ALA A 546 16.00 -8.01 -3.50
C ALA A 546 16.16 -8.91 -4.73
N ASP A 547 17.35 -9.02 -5.31
CA ASP A 547 17.65 -9.92 -6.44
C ASP A 547 17.44 -11.38 -6.04
N ASP A 548 17.88 -11.78 -4.84
CA ASP A 548 17.65 -13.12 -4.29
C ASP A 548 16.16 -13.41 -4.06
N PHE A 549 15.41 -12.43 -3.55
CA PHE A 549 13.97 -12.53 -3.36
C PHE A 549 13.24 -12.67 -4.70
N ILE A 550 13.53 -11.79 -5.67
CA ILE A 550 12.93 -11.82 -7.01
C ILE A 550 13.25 -13.14 -7.73
N THR A 551 14.46 -13.65 -7.60
CA THR A 551 14.85 -14.94 -8.20
C THR A 551 14.00 -16.09 -7.64
N ARG A 552 13.77 -16.13 -6.34
CA ARG A 552 13.02 -17.21 -5.67
C ARG A 552 11.50 -17.04 -5.73
N ASN A 553 11.02 -15.81 -5.62
CA ASN A 553 9.62 -15.48 -5.39
C ASN A 553 9.00 -14.55 -6.43
N GLY A 554 9.76 -14.15 -7.45
CA GLY A 554 9.40 -13.07 -8.36
C GLY A 554 8.10 -13.24 -9.13
N PHE A 555 7.68 -14.48 -9.40
CA PHE A 555 6.40 -14.77 -10.05
C PHE A 555 5.19 -14.71 -9.10
N LYS A 556 5.40 -14.54 -7.80
CA LYS A 556 4.32 -14.35 -6.83
C LYS A 556 3.75 -12.94 -6.94
N SER A 557 2.43 -12.82 -6.83
CA SER A 557 1.76 -11.54 -6.60
C SER A 557 1.46 -11.37 -5.11
N ASP A 558 1.24 -10.14 -4.67
CA ASP A 558 0.73 -9.83 -3.33
C ASP A 558 -0.75 -10.21 -3.16
N TYR A 559 -1.44 -10.55 -4.26
CA TYR A 559 -2.80 -11.05 -4.27
C TYR A 559 -2.83 -12.56 -4.47
N ASN A 560 -3.53 -13.28 -3.62
CA ASN A 560 -3.78 -14.70 -3.81
C ASN A 560 -5.04 -14.93 -4.67
N CYS A 561 -5.06 -14.39 -5.88
CA CYS A 561 -6.22 -14.35 -6.76
C CYS A 561 -6.00 -15.11 -8.09
N TYR A 562 -7.07 -15.22 -8.89
CA TYR A 562 -7.07 -15.85 -10.22
C TYR A 562 -7.12 -14.80 -11.35
N CYS A 563 -6.68 -13.59 -11.09
CA CYS A 563 -6.73 -12.48 -12.01
C CYS A 563 -5.44 -12.40 -12.84
N ILE A 564 -5.57 -12.31 -14.16
CA ILE A 564 -4.44 -12.13 -15.07
C ILE A 564 -3.81 -10.74 -14.89
N GLU A 565 -4.59 -9.72 -14.52
CA GLU A 565 -4.09 -8.36 -14.29
C GLU A 565 -3.25 -8.22 -13.00
N ALA A 566 -3.31 -9.21 -12.09
CA ALA A 566 -2.52 -9.19 -10.85
C ALA A 566 -1.03 -9.32 -11.18
N LYS A 567 -0.32 -8.20 -11.14
CA LYS A 567 1.11 -8.15 -11.44
C LYS A 567 1.94 -8.80 -10.34
N THR A 568 3.06 -9.37 -10.75
CA THR A 568 4.00 -10.08 -9.90
C THR A 568 5.13 -9.16 -9.41
N PHE A 569 5.95 -9.62 -8.46
CA PHE A 569 7.10 -8.86 -8.00
C PHE A 569 8.14 -8.58 -9.09
N ILE A 570 8.24 -9.45 -10.13
CA ILE A 570 9.11 -9.17 -11.30
C ILE A 570 8.60 -7.95 -12.05
N GLU A 571 7.28 -7.79 -12.19
CA GLU A 571 6.68 -6.71 -12.97
C GLU A 571 6.60 -5.40 -12.19
N GLU A 572 6.44 -5.46 -10.87
CA GLU A 572 6.35 -4.30 -9.97
C GLU A 572 7.18 -4.52 -8.70
N PRO A 573 8.53 -4.43 -8.77
CA PRO A 573 9.41 -4.66 -7.62
C PRO A 573 9.17 -3.69 -6.45
N GLU A 574 8.62 -2.50 -6.71
CA GLU A 574 8.21 -1.52 -5.67
C GLU A 574 7.28 -2.12 -4.61
N ARG A 575 6.52 -3.15 -4.96
CA ARG A 575 5.63 -3.85 -4.03
C ARG A 575 6.37 -4.49 -2.87
N LEU A 576 7.61 -4.97 -3.12
CA LEU A 576 8.45 -5.52 -2.06
C LEU A 576 8.71 -4.48 -0.97
N ILE A 577 9.05 -3.24 -1.36
CA ILE A 577 9.27 -2.14 -0.41
C ILE A 577 8.01 -1.80 0.37
N ASN A 578 6.85 -1.78 -0.31
CA ASN A 578 5.57 -1.46 0.33
C ASN A 578 5.16 -2.49 1.39
N ILE A 579 5.56 -3.75 1.22
CA ILE A 579 5.34 -4.81 2.22
C ILE A 579 6.36 -4.73 3.36
N ILE A 580 7.63 -4.44 3.05
CA ILE A 580 8.71 -4.37 4.04
C ILE A 580 8.57 -3.13 4.96
N ARG A 581 8.21 -1.98 4.39
CA ARG A 581 8.16 -0.70 5.13
C ARG A 581 7.38 -0.77 6.45
N PRO A 582 6.14 -1.28 6.52
CA PRO A 582 5.43 -1.40 7.79
C PRO A 582 6.10 -2.39 8.76
N LEU A 583 6.80 -3.41 8.26
CA LEU A 583 7.47 -4.40 9.11
C LEU A 583 8.70 -3.84 9.83
N LEU A 584 9.30 -2.74 9.35
CA LEU A 584 10.46 -2.14 10.00
C LEU A 584 10.14 -1.53 11.37
N ASN A 585 8.87 -1.20 11.64
CA ASN A 585 8.41 -0.61 12.92
C ASN A 585 7.85 -1.64 13.91
N THR A 586 7.67 -2.87 13.49
CA THR A 586 7.13 -3.88 14.41
C THR A 586 8.25 -4.62 15.09
N ASP A 587 8.35 -4.47 16.42
CA ASP A 587 9.13 -5.37 17.31
C ASP A 587 8.49 -6.77 17.36
N GLU A 588 7.87 -7.20 16.28
CA GLU A 588 7.14 -8.49 16.17
C GLU A 588 8.06 -9.73 16.12
N HIS A 589 9.25 -9.68 16.69
CA HIS A 589 9.92 -10.93 17.07
C HIS A 589 9.16 -11.72 18.13
N ASN A 590 8.13 -11.14 18.78
CA ASN A 590 7.45 -11.78 19.90
C ASN A 590 6.08 -12.40 19.60
N SER A 591 5.39 -12.08 18.50
CA SER A 591 4.03 -12.60 18.32
C SER A 591 3.95 -13.96 17.61
N TYR A 592 4.93 -14.34 16.79
CA TYR A 592 4.98 -15.67 16.18
C TYR A 592 5.67 -16.74 17.05
N ASN A 593 6.58 -16.33 17.93
CA ASN A 593 7.27 -17.24 18.84
C ASN A 593 6.53 -17.53 20.15
N GLU A 594 5.53 -16.74 20.54
CA GLU A 594 4.73 -17.01 21.75
C GLU A 594 3.70 -18.12 21.60
N LYS A 595 3.36 -18.54 20.40
CA LYS A 595 2.70 -19.81 20.22
C LYS A 595 3.77 -20.91 20.13
N ALA A 596 4.29 -21.34 21.26
CA ALA A 596 5.12 -22.52 21.42
C ALA A 596 4.37 -23.83 21.04
N TYR A 597 3.62 -23.76 19.93
CA TYR A 597 2.90 -24.82 19.30
C TYR A 597 3.79 -25.31 18.16
N THR A 598 4.65 -26.25 18.46
CA THR A 598 5.33 -26.98 17.40
C THR A 598 4.39 -28.11 16.92
N TYR A 599 4.33 -28.31 15.62
CA TYR A 599 3.64 -29.45 15.02
C TYR A 599 4.03 -30.76 15.73
N GLU A 600 5.30 -30.91 16.10
CA GLU A 600 5.87 -32.04 16.80
C GLU A 600 5.23 -32.26 18.18
N SER A 601 5.01 -31.20 18.96
CA SER A 601 4.41 -31.30 20.30
C SER A 601 2.96 -31.81 20.22
N VAL A 602 2.21 -31.37 19.24
CA VAL A 602 0.83 -31.85 19.01
C VAL A 602 0.83 -33.30 18.57
N MET A 603 1.74 -33.68 17.66
CA MET A 603 1.80 -35.07 17.19
C MET A 603 2.19 -36.02 18.33
N GLN A 604 3.04 -35.59 19.26
CA GLN A 604 3.37 -36.37 20.48
C GLN A 604 2.13 -36.53 21.38
N GLN A 605 1.36 -35.48 21.61
CA GLN A 605 0.14 -35.55 22.40
C GLN A 605 -0.93 -36.44 21.71
N LEU A 606 -1.11 -36.33 20.39
CA LEU A 606 -1.99 -37.19 19.63
C LEU A 606 -1.57 -38.68 19.70
N LYS A 607 -0.26 -38.95 19.71
CA LYS A 607 0.26 -40.32 19.89
C LYS A 607 -0.15 -40.91 21.24
N GLN A 608 -0.09 -40.12 22.32
CA GLN A 608 -0.53 -40.53 23.64
C GLN A 608 -2.05 -40.76 23.69
N ILE A 609 -2.84 -39.84 23.10
CA ILE A 609 -4.32 -39.94 23.11
C ILE A 609 -4.84 -41.12 22.30
N TYR A 610 -4.25 -41.39 21.13
CA TYR A 610 -4.78 -42.40 20.17
C TYR A 610 -4.08 -43.73 20.18
N GLY A 611 -2.90 -43.85 20.84
CA GLY A 611 -2.17 -45.11 21.02
C GLY A 611 -2.02 -45.92 19.73
N LYS A 612 -2.55 -47.14 19.71
CA LYS A 612 -2.49 -48.07 18.54
C LYS A 612 -3.16 -47.52 17.26
N HIS A 613 -4.05 -46.56 17.37
CA HIS A 613 -4.74 -45.97 16.21
C HIS A 613 -3.98 -44.74 15.63
N TYR A 614 -2.95 -44.29 16.31
CA TYR A 614 -2.17 -43.12 15.90
C TYR A 614 -1.56 -43.21 14.49
N PRO A 615 -0.98 -44.34 14.03
CA PRO A 615 -0.36 -44.43 12.70
C PRO A 615 -1.32 -44.08 11.55
N HIS A 616 -2.60 -44.44 11.67
CA HIS A 616 -3.61 -44.12 10.66
C HIS A 616 -3.92 -42.59 10.67
N ILE A 617 -4.00 -42.00 11.86
CA ILE A 617 -4.26 -40.58 12.02
C ILE A 617 -3.07 -39.75 11.52
N GLU A 618 -1.85 -40.16 11.87
CA GLU A 618 -0.62 -39.52 11.40
C GLU A 618 -0.51 -39.52 9.88
N LYS A 619 -0.80 -40.67 9.25
CA LYS A 619 -0.80 -40.79 7.79
C LYS A 619 -1.80 -39.86 7.13
N ASP A 620 -3.01 -39.78 7.65
CA ASP A 620 -4.05 -38.88 7.14
C ASP A 620 -3.67 -37.43 7.34
N ILE A 621 -3.10 -37.03 8.50
CA ILE A 621 -2.60 -35.69 8.76
C ILE A 621 -1.49 -35.33 7.76
N ARG A 622 -0.58 -36.26 7.47
CA ARG A 622 0.48 -36.05 6.47
C ARG A 622 -0.09 -35.76 5.08
N ASN A 623 -1.10 -36.53 4.66
CA ASN A 623 -1.78 -36.24 3.39
C ASN A 623 -2.52 -34.92 3.38
N PHE A 624 -3.15 -34.52 4.49
CA PHE A 624 -3.83 -33.26 4.63
C PHE A 624 -2.85 -32.07 4.53
N ARG A 625 -1.70 -32.19 5.18
CA ARG A 625 -0.61 -31.19 5.06
C ARG A 625 -0.10 -31.12 3.62
N TYR A 626 0.09 -32.26 2.98
CA TYR A 626 0.55 -32.31 1.59
C TYR A 626 -0.44 -31.68 0.62
N PHE A 627 -1.74 -31.88 0.79
CA PHE A 627 -2.75 -31.20 -0.03
C PHE A 627 -2.73 -29.66 0.13
N HIS A 628 -2.38 -29.19 1.31
CA HIS A 628 -2.17 -27.75 1.51
C HIS A 628 -0.93 -27.26 0.74
N VAL A 629 0.18 -27.98 0.79
CA VAL A 629 1.38 -27.66 -0.01
C VAL A 629 1.02 -27.63 -1.50
N VAL A 630 0.33 -28.64 -2.00
CA VAL A 630 -0.13 -28.69 -3.42
C VAL A 630 -1.00 -27.46 -3.76
N ARG A 631 -1.86 -27.02 -2.85
CA ARG A 631 -2.68 -25.82 -3.05
C ARG A 631 -1.82 -24.58 -3.26
N GLU A 632 -0.81 -24.37 -2.42
CA GLU A 632 0.06 -23.18 -2.46
C GLU A 632 1.04 -23.23 -3.65
N GLU A 633 1.67 -24.38 -3.89
CA GLU A 633 2.59 -24.56 -5.01
C GLU A 633 1.87 -24.43 -6.37
N SER A 634 0.69 -25.03 -6.50
CA SER A 634 -0.10 -24.90 -7.74
C SER A 634 -0.60 -23.48 -7.97
N GLN A 635 -0.83 -22.70 -6.91
CA GLN A 635 -1.17 -21.29 -7.03
C GLN A 635 0.02 -20.48 -7.60
N TYR A 636 1.23 -20.74 -7.10
CA TYR A 636 2.44 -20.09 -7.60
C TYR A 636 2.69 -20.42 -9.08
N LEU A 637 2.52 -21.66 -9.49
CA LEU A 637 2.65 -22.07 -10.90
C LEU A 637 1.60 -21.36 -11.78
N TRP A 638 0.40 -21.16 -11.26
CA TRP A 638 -0.65 -20.42 -11.96
C TRP A 638 -0.29 -18.94 -12.16
N GLU A 639 0.21 -18.30 -11.13
CA GLU A 639 0.68 -16.92 -11.19
C GLU A 639 1.84 -16.76 -12.19
N THR A 640 2.73 -17.78 -12.22
CA THR A 640 3.82 -17.85 -13.22
C THR A 640 3.25 -17.95 -14.64
N LEU A 641 2.26 -18.80 -14.88
CA LEU A 641 1.60 -18.91 -16.18
C LEU A 641 0.98 -17.58 -16.61
N PHE A 642 0.28 -16.91 -15.70
CA PHE A 642 -0.38 -15.62 -15.98
C PHE A 642 0.62 -14.49 -16.26
N TYR A 643 1.79 -14.50 -15.64
CA TYR A 643 2.87 -13.61 -16.03
C TYR A 643 3.22 -13.77 -17.52
N TYR A 644 3.42 -15.00 -18.00
CA TYR A 644 3.75 -15.25 -19.40
C TYR A 644 2.58 -14.98 -20.35
N VAL A 645 1.36 -15.18 -19.93
CA VAL A 645 0.16 -14.73 -20.67
C VAL A 645 0.22 -13.21 -20.89
N ARG A 646 0.57 -12.43 -19.88
CA ARG A 646 0.76 -10.97 -20.03
C ARG A 646 1.91 -10.60 -20.98
N GLN A 647 3.04 -11.32 -20.93
CA GLN A 647 4.13 -11.09 -21.89
C GLN A 647 3.66 -11.35 -23.33
N CYS A 648 2.91 -12.42 -23.56
CA CYS A 648 2.31 -12.73 -24.85
C CYS A 648 1.36 -11.63 -25.33
N ILE A 649 0.50 -11.11 -24.46
CA ILE A 649 -0.41 -10.01 -24.78
C ILE A 649 0.37 -8.75 -25.16
N ARG A 650 1.42 -8.40 -24.42
CA ARG A 650 2.30 -7.27 -24.76
C ARG A 650 2.89 -7.44 -26.16
N ARG A 651 3.34 -8.65 -26.48
CA ARG A 651 3.86 -8.96 -27.83
C ARG A 651 2.79 -8.84 -28.92
N ILE A 652 1.59 -9.34 -28.67
CA ILE A 652 0.45 -9.20 -29.60
C ILE A 652 0.15 -7.72 -29.86
N ASN A 653 0.14 -6.88 -28.82
CA ASN A 653 -0.07 -5.44 -28.99
C ASN A 653 1.00 -4.80 -29.87
N ILE A 654 2.28 -5.13 -29.68
CA ILE A 654 3.39 -4.63 -30.53
C ILE A 654 3.24 -5.08 -31.99
N LEU A 655 2.67 -6.25 -32.23
CA LEU A 655 2.52 -6.80 -33.59
C LEU A 655 1.29 -6.27 -34.33
N LEU A 656 0.29 -5.76 -33.60
CA LEU A 656 -0.99 -5.28 -34.19
C LEU A 656 -1.08 -3.77 -34.27
N PHE A 657 -0.36 -3.04 -33.43
CA PHE A 657 -0.33 -1.58 -33.32
C PHE A 657 1.09 -1.02 -33.41
#